data_4fef9238b8760940a57670a3d8b7082f
#
_entry.id   4fef9238b8760940a57670a3d8b7082f
#
_cell.length_a   1.000
_cell.length_b   1.000
_cell.length_c   1.000
_cell.angle_alpha   90.00
_cell.angle_beta   90.00
_cell.angle_gamma   90.00
#
_symmetry.space_group_name_H-M   'P 1'
#
loop_
_entity.id
_entity.type
_entity.pdbx_description
1 polymer ?
#
loop_
_entity_poly.entity_id
_entity_poly.type
_entity_poly.pdbx_seq_one_letter_code
_entity_poly.pdbx_strand_id
1 'polypeptide(L)'
;MTQVKKWSVLPVILLLCSCDEGQKVKPYTGQSAHWQQSAVPISLQCAACHTKEFEDWAGSDHAWAYRTVNPELDSEPFHGQRLQAHGSELRFTTAREGHLLLADSESKRNFTVHSVLGRRPLVQYLVQGKDGGLHTPSAAWDVTRRGWFDMFEADERLSREGSATRNAGDWGHWQGRGMNWNSQCAWCHTSHFLKNYDATADRYNSGWKEPGVTCIQCHKLSAAPSADGCLVAPGERTLSAQQMHDNCATCHARREELDDSFVVGDKFDDHFRLELPIIPGIFWPNGMQRDEDYCETGLRLSRMGRAGVTCLDCHDPHTATLKLPQEDNSLCMRCHATGTVVGSTASPVIDPATHTPCPTGSKGARCVECHMPESPYMARDPRRDHSFNSPDPELSAETGVPNACLNCHKDKDHAWAAGVVAQKYPAQKAARYRARTRAVHHALAGEGNTQELLAALAAEDVPGWRATLLELLARQEQTEEIQQAARAAMKDENAMVRAAAARALGEEALPLIHDPVKIVRRAAAWQNIRHLVNSPQAADALAELTAIARHQSDQPTGAMLLAMLADAQGNTAEAEQQYKRAISLDPASAVAYMDYAVFLARRNRPMDALQQMLNCTRVAPQNPEGFYRLGLILAELQQYGYALSALDKALQLSPTFHRARYNKAMLLQHLGRHQEAQKEMELLRALQTPPTPTQP
;
A
#
# COMPACT_ATOMS: atom_id res chain seq x y z
N MET A 1 -19.52 -21.45 53.24
CA MET A 1 -19.00 -22.74 52.74
C MET A 1 -19.20 -22.73 51.23
N THR A 2 -18.23 -22.26 50.51
CA THR A 2 -18.28 -22.13 49.01
C THR A 2 -17.01 -22.79 48.49
N GLN A 3 -17.19 -23.91 47.82
CA GLN A 3 -16.09 -24.68 47.26
C GLN A 3 -15.53 -23.96 46.03
N VAL A 4 -14.28 -23.58 46.11
CA VAL A 4 -13.46 -23.17 44.98
C VAL A 4 -13.02 -24.43 44.24
N LYS A 5 -13.53 -24.63 43.01
CA LYS A 5 -13.04 -25.68 42.09
C LYS A 5 -11.60 -25.35 41.68
N LYS A 6 -10.67 -26.17 42.09
CA LYS A 6 -9.28 -26.21 41.65
C LYS A 6 -9.26 -26.58 40.15
N TRP A 7 -8.69 -25.73 39.35
CA TRP A 7 -8.31 -26.04 38.01
C TRP A 7 -7.10 -26.97 38.03
N SER A 8 -7.23 -28.13 37.42
CA SER A 8 -6.12 -29.05 37.17
C SER A 8 -5.25 -28.47 36.07
N VAL A 9 -4.17 -27.84 36.45
CA VAL A 9 -3.08 -27.48 35.56
C VAL A 9 -2.38 -28.81 35.24
N LEU A 10 -2.43 -29.21 33.97
CA LEU A 10 -1.51 -30.23 33.45
C LEU A 10 -0.08 -29.80 33.81
N PRO A 11 0.78 -30.70 34.30
CA PRO A 11 2.13 -30.32 34.60
C PRO A 11 2.84 -29.93 33.30
N VAL A 12 3.05 -28.64 33.10
CA VAL A 12 4.11 -28.15 32.22
C VAL A 12 5.39 -28.71 32.86
N ILE A 13 6.00 -29.68 32.20
CA ILE A 13 7.34 -30.15 32.57
C ILE A 13 8.25 -28.92 32.36
N LEU A 14 8.47 -28.21 33.47
CA LEU A 14 9.57 -27.27 33.61
C LEU A 14 10.86 -28.11 33.50
N LEU A 15 11.36 -28.31 32.28
CA LEU A 15 12.77 -28.59 32.10
C LEU A 15 13.49 -27.31 32.52
N LEU A 16 13.80 -27.26 33.80
CA LEU A 16 14.81 -26.36 34.34
C LEU A 16 16.04 -26.54 33.45
N CYS A 17 16.36 -25.55 32.64
CA CYS A 17 17.68 -25.41 32.07
C CYS A 17 18.66 -25.16 33.22
N SER A 18 19.05 -26.25 33.91
CA SER A 18 20.36 -26.32 34.52
C SER A 18 21.33 -26.20 33.33
N CYS A 19 22.30 -25.28 33.43
CA CYS A 19 23.44 -25.23 32.53
C CYS A 19 24.17 -26.56 32.63
N ASP A 20 23.73 -27.54 31.85
CA ASP A 20 24.39 -28.84 31.72
C ASP A 20 25.04 -28.91 30.33
N GLU A 21 26.32 -29.08 30.36
CA GLU A 21 27.18 -29.15 29.18
C GLU A 21 26.76 -30.36 28.34
N GLY A 22 26.14 -30.09 27.17
CA GLY A 22 26.13 -31.12 26.18
C GLY A 22 25.01 -31.31 25.18
N GLN A 23 23.99 -30.42 25.10
CA GLN A 23 23.06 -30.52 23.96
C GLN A 23 23.49 -29.62 22.81
N LYS A 24 24.09 -30.23 21.78
CA LYS A 24 24.40 -29.59 20.49
C LYS A 24 23.11 -29.21 19.78
N VAL A 25 22.73 -27.93 19.86
CA VAL A 25 21.71 -27.33 19.01
C VAL A 25 22.22 -27.38 17.57
N LYS A 26 21.47 -28.02 16.68
CA LYS A 26 21.82 -28.06 15.26
C LYS A 26 21.82 -26.65 14.67
N PRO A 27 22.86 -26.29 13.90
CA PRO A 27 22.90 -24.95 13.29
C PRO A 27 21.78 -24.78 12.26
N TYR A 28 21.20 -23.58 12.22
CA TYR A 28 20.24 -23.17 11.21
C TYR A 28 20.92 -23.09 9.85
N THR A 29 20.61 -24.03 8.95
CA THR A 29 20.99 -23.97 7.54
C THR A 29 19.76 -23.49 6.75
N GLY A 30 19.83 -22.31 6.17
CA GLY A 30 18.80 -21.73 5.31
C GLY A 30 18.59 -22.50 4.00
N GLN A 31 18.00 -23.67 4.07
CA GLN A 31 17.54 -24.42 2.91
C GLN A 31 16.09 -24.84 3.10
N SER A 32 15.32 -24.66 2.03
CA SER A 32 13.92 -25.03 1.88
C SER A 32 13.59 -26.40 2.49
N ALA A 33 13.00 -26.40 3.66
CA ALA A 33 12.42 -27.58 4.25
C ALA A 33 10.99 -27.27 4.65
N HIS A 34 10.10 -28.19 4.38
CA HIS A 34 8.74 -28.20 4.90
C HIS A 34 8.79 -27.94 6.40
N TRP A 35 8.35 -26.74 6.82
CA TRP A 35 8.28 -26.38 8.21
C TRP A 35 7.16 -27.19 8.86
N GLN A 36 7.49 -28.40 9.33
CA GLN A 36 6.69 -29.03 10.36
C GLN A 36 6.84 -28.19 11.61
N GLN A 37 5.73 -27.80 12.22
CA GLN A 37 5.68 -27.09 13.50
C GLN A 37 6.62 -27.82 14.48
N SER A 38 7.78 -27.23 14.74
CA SER A 38 8.73 -27.75 15.72
C SER A 38 8.15 -27.57 17.12
N ALA A 39 8.41 -28.51 17.98
CA ALA A 39 7.70 -28.79 19.22
C ALA A 39 7.61 -27.63 20.23
N VAL A 40 8.45 -26.57 20.15
CA VAL A 40 8.38 -25.38 21.03
C VAL A 40 8.67 -24.13 20.23
N PRO A 41 7.77 -23.13 20.19
CA PRO A 41 8.04 -21.85 19.58
C PRO A 41 9.32 -21.20 20.12
N ILE A 42 10.08 -20.54 19.24
CA ILE A 42 11.34 -19.87 19.60
C ILE A 42 11.07 -18.76 20.64
N SER A 43 9.95 -18.05 20.50
CA SER A 43 9.53 -17.01 21.42
C SER A 43 9.32 -17.52 22.84
N LEU A 44 8.88 -18.78 23.03
CA LEU A 44 8.78 -19.38 24.35
C LEU A 44 10.15 -19.66 24.99
N GLN A 45 11.18 -19.88 24.17
CA GLN A 45 12.55 -20.02 24.70
C GLN A 45 13.07 -18.68 25.23
N CYS A 46 12.71 -17.57 24.58
CA CYS A 46 13.06 -16.23 25.06
C CYS A 46 12.44 -15.90 26.42
N ALA A 47 11.24 -16.41 26.69
CA ALA A 47 10.50 -16.17 27.94
C ALA A 47 11.28 -16.61 29.20
N ALA A 48 12.17 -17.61 29.10
CA ALA A 48 12.96 -18.11 30.21
C ALA A 48 13.91 -17.04 30.81
N CYS A 49 14.39 -16.10 30.00
CA CYS A 49 15.30 -15.04 30.41
C CYS A 49 14.67 -13.64 30.31
N HIS A 50 13.73 -13.43 29.40
CA HIS A 50 13.06 -12.16 29.10
C HIS A 50 11.57 -12.22 29.51
N THR A 51 11.30 -12.60 30.77
CA THR A 51 9.94 -12.86 31.26
C THR A 51 9.04 -11.63 31.10
N LYS A 52 9.55 -10.44 31.48
CA LYS A 52 8.76 -9.20 31.40
C LYS A 52 8.42 -8.83 29.95
N GLU A 53 9.39 -8.82 29.07
CA GLU A 53 9.22 -8.51 27.64
C GLU A 53 8.28 -9.53 26.98
N PHE A 54 8.36 -10.80 27.37
CA PHE A 54 7.45 -11.84 26.90
C PHE A 54 6.01 -11.62 27.39
N GLU A 55 5.80 -11.30 28.67
CA GLU A 55 4.46 -11.00 29.22
C GLU A 55 3.85 -9.77 28.55
N ASP A 56 4.64 -8.71 28.38
CA ASP A 56 4.23 -7.49 27.70
C ASP A 56 3.81 -7.80 26.23
N TRP A 57 4.64 -8.56 25.50
CA TRP A 57 4.35 -8.99 24.13
C TRP A 57 3.11 -9.91 24.07
N ALA A 58 2.97 -10.89 24.92
CA ALA A 58 1.83 -11.82 24.93
C ALA A 58 0.50 -11.09 25.16
N GLY A 59 0.55 -9.96 25.86
CA GLY A 59 -0.55 -9.01 26.03
C GLY A 59 -0.78 -8.05 24.87
N SER A 60 0.08 -8.00 23.86
CA SER A 60 0.02 -7.04 22.75
C SER A 60 -0.81 -7.53 21.57
N ASP A 61 -1.22 -6.60 20.69
CA ASP A 61 -1.92 -6.94 19.46
C ASP A 61 -1.00 -7.61 18.42
N HIS A 62 0.33 -7.48 18.54
CA HIS A 62 1.31 -8.23 17.77
C HIS A 62 1.20 -9.75 17.99
N ALA A 63 1.11 -10.20 19.25
CA ALA A 63 0.96 -11.61 19.56
C ALA A 63 -0.36 -12.19 19.02
N TRP A 64 -1.40 -11.37 18.91
CA TRP A 64 -2.74 -11.75 18.45
C TRP A 64 -2.98 -11.50 16.96
N ALA A 65 -1.96 -11.06 16.22
CA ALA A 65 -2.10 -10.73 14.81
C ALA A 65 -2.58 -11.92 13.96
N TYR A 66 -2.15 -13.14 14.30
CA TYR A 66 -2.60 -14.39 13.69
C TYR A 66 -2.48 -15.54 14.67
N ARG A 67 -3.48 -16.40 14.71
CA ARG A 67 -3.48 -17.63 15.52
C ARG A 67 -4.38 -18.72 14.94
N THR A 68 -4.14 -19.96 15.31
CA THR A 68 -5.07 -21.06 15.03
C THR A 68 -6.40 -20.83 15.74
N VAL A 69 -7.49 -21.31 15.14
CA VAL A 69 -8.82 -21.25 15.77
C VAL A 69 -8.82 -22.06 17.08
N ASN A 70 -9.41 -21.47 18.12
CA ASN A 70 -9.69 -22.13 19.39
C ASN A 70 -11.21 -22.08 19.65
N PRO A 71 -11.94 -23.20 19.50
CA PRO A 71 -13.39 -23.21 19.66
C PRO A 71 -13.90 -22.66 21.00
N GLU A 72 -13.13 -22.80 22.08
CA GLU A 72 -13.51 -22.29 23.40
C GLU A 72 -13.53 -20.75 23.44
N LEU A 73 -12.62 -20.11 22.68
CA LEU A 73 -12.52 -18.65 22.60
C LEU A 73 -13.34 -18.06 21.46
N ASP A 74 -13.47 -18.80 20.35
CA ASP A 74 -13.91 -18.26 19.08
C ASP A 74 -15.32 -18.63 18.69
N SER A 75 -16.02 -19.50 19.45
CA SER A 75 -17.35 -19.98 19.07
C SER A 75 -18.49 -18.99 19.31
N GLU A 76 -18.29 -17.97 20.12
CA GLU A 76 -19.33 -16.98 20.44
C GLU A 76 -20.00 -16.38 19.20
N PRO A 77 -19.29 -15.99 18.13
CA PRO A 77 -19.90 -15.43 16.93
C PRO A 77 -20.64 -16.45 16.05
N PHE A 78 -20.57 -17.77 16.34
CA PHE A 78 -21.00 -18.84 15.44
C PHE A 78 -22.28 -19.56 15.89
N HIS A 79 -23.29 -18.80 16.38
CA HIS A 79 -24.56 -19.32 16.86
C HIS A 79 -25.73 -19.18 15.84
N GLY A 80 -25.42 -19.25 14.54
CA GLY A 80 -26.45 -19.20 13.48
C GLY A 80 -26.77 -17.80 12.99
N GLN A 81 -25.97 -16.82 13.36
CA GLN A 81 -26.10 -15.43 12.89
C GLN A 81 -25.89 -15.34 11.39
N ARG A 82 -26.47 -14.28 10.77
CA ARG A 82 -26.40 -14.01 9.35
C ARG A 82 -25.98 -12.59 9.11
N LEU A 83 -25.27 -12.36 8.00
CA LEU A 83 -24.85 -11.05 7.53
C LEU A 83 -25.09 -10.97 6.02
N GLN A 84 -25.71 -9.88 5.56
CA GLN A 84 -25.72 -9.53 4.14
C GLN A 84 -24.46 -8.72 3.84
N ALA A 85 -23.62 -9.22 2.97
CA ALA A 85 -22.37 -8.60 2.59
C ALA A 85 -22.12 -8.79 1.09
N HIS A 86 -21.89 -7.72 0.35
CA HIS A 86 -21.56 -7.72 -1.08
C HIS A 86 -22.47 -8.59 -1.97
N GLY A 87 -23.78 -8.57 -1.70
CA GLY A 87 -24.75 -9.33 -2.48
C GLY A 87 -24.90 -10.80 -2.09
N SER A 88 -24.13 -11.27 -1.12
CA SER A 88 -24.22 -12.62 -0.55
C SER A 88 -24.75 -12.62 0.88
N GLU A 89 -25.50 -13.65 1.26
CA GLU A 89 -25.78 -13.93 2.67
C GLU A 89 -24.71 -14.88 3.21
N LEU A 90 -23.98 -14.40 4.22
CA LEU A 90 -23.05 -15.20 5.01
C LEU A 90 -23.74 -15.69 6.28
N ARG A 91 -23.57 -16.98 6.61
CA ARG A 91 -24.12 -17.59 7.83
C ARG A 91 -23.02 -18.26 8.64
N PHE A 92 -23.01 -18.00 9.94
CA PHE A 92 -21.97 -18.43 10.88
C PHE A 92 -22.55 -19.46 11.85
N THR A 93 -22.01 -20.68 11.85
CA THR A 93 -22.54 -21.81 12.66
C THR A 93 -21.43 -22.65 13.24
N THR A 94 -21.71 -23.36 14.33
CA THR A 94 -20.81 -24.38 14.90
C THR A 94 -21.34 -25.77 14.52
N ALA A 95 -20.48 -26.61 13.95
CA ALA A 95 -20.80 -28.00 13.66
C ALA A 95 -20.81 -28.87 14.92
N ARG A 96 -21.34 -30.09 14.83
CA ARG A 96 -21.43 -31.03 15.97
C ARG A 96 -20.08 -31.38 16.59
N GLU A 97 -19.02 -31.33 15.78
CA GLU A 97 -17.64 -31.63 16.21
C GLU A 97 -16.89 -30.40 16.72
N GLY A 98 -17.58 -29.25 16.91
CA GLY A 98 -17.00 -28.00 17.39
C GLY A 98 -16.32 -27.17 16.31
N HIS A 99 -16.32 -27.61 15.04
CA HIS A 99 -15.77 -26.81 13.95
C HIS A 99 -16.64 -25.57 13.66
N LEU A 100 -15.99 -24.41 13.53
CA LEU A 100 -16.63 -23.16 13.13
C LEU A 100 -16.81 -23.13 11.63
N LEU A 101 -18.03 -22.87 11.16
CA LEU A 101 -18.42 -22.93 9.76
C LEU A 101 -18.97 -21.59 9.28
N LEU A 102 -18.53 -21.18 8.08
CA LEU A 102 -19.09 -20.09 7.30
C LEU A 102 -19.77 -20.66 6.06
N ALA A 103 -21.07 -20.43 5.92
CA ALA A 103 -21.80 -20.72 4.70
C ALA A 103 -22.00 -19.45 3.89
N ASP A 104 -21.74 -19.54 2.59
CA ASP A 104 -21.88 -18.45 1.64
C ASP A 104 -22.94 -18.78 0.60
N SER A 105 -23.98 -17.96 0.49
CA SER A 105 -25.13 -18.20 -0.38
C SER A 105 -24.81 -18.03 -1.86
N GLU A 106 -23.87 -17.16 -2.23
CA GLU A 106 -23.46 -16.93 -3.61
C GLU A 106 -22.70 -18.13 -4.18
N SER A 107 -21.63 -18.55 -3.51
CA SER A 107 -20.85 -19.71 -3.93
C SER A 107 -21.52 -21.04 -3.61
N LYS A 108 -22.59 -21.05 -2.81
CA LYS A 108 -23.28 -22.25 -2.28
C LYS A 108 -22.34 -23.24 -1.57
N ARG A 109 -21.31 -22.70 -0.88
CA ARG A 109 -20.28 -23.48 -0.20
C ARG A 109 -20.30 -23.24 1.29
N ASN A 110 -19.89 -24.27 2.02
CA ASN A 110 -19.52 -24.17 3.42
C ASN A 110 -18.00 -24.20 3.54
N PHE A 111 -17.47 -23.31 4.33
CA PHE A 111 -16.05 -23.20 4.62
C PHE A 111 -15.83 -23.47 6.11
N THR A 112 -14.83 -24.27 6.43
CA THR A 112 -14.36 -24.43 7.81
C THR A 112 -13.39 -23.30 8.12
N VAL A 113 -13.56 -22.67 9.27
CA VAL A 113 -12.62 -21.65 9.77
C VAL A 113 -11.29 -22.32 10.06
N HIS A 114 -10.23 -21.77 9.49
CA HIS A 114 -8.87 -22.27 9.64
C HIS A 114 -8.11 -21.55 10.76
N SER A 115 -8.22 -20.21 10.81
CA SER A 115 -7.44 -19.36 11.71
C SER A 115 -8.15 -18.04 11.95
N VAL A 116 -7.59 -17.25 12.86
CA VAL A 116 -8.21 -16.02 13.39
C VAL A 116 -7.18 -14.90 13.38
N LEU A 117 -7.63 -13.70 12.97
CA LEU A 117 -6.86 -12.46 12.99
C LEU A 117 -7.41 -11.52 14.06
N GLY A 118 -6.52 -10.97 14.87
CA GLY A 118 -6.86 -9.96 15.86
C GLY A 118 -7.63 -10.51 17.07
N ARG A 119 -7.97 -9.59 17.98
CA ARG A 119 -8.79 -9.85 19.19
C ARG A 119 -9.67 -8.66 19.55
N ARG A 120 -9.31 -7.46 19.14
CA ARG A 120 -10.01 -6.18 19.39
C ARG A 120 -9.53 -5.10 18.41
N PRO A 121 -10.35 -4.11 18.06
CA PRO A 121 -11.78 -4.01 18.34
C PRO A 121 -12.60 -4.99 17.51
N LEU A 122 -12.00 -5.58 16.48
CA LEU A 122 -12.61 -6.52 15.55
C LEU A 122 -11.80 -7.82 15.44
N VAL A 123 -12.49 -8.89 15.07
CA VAL A 123 -11.91 -10.21 14.81
C VAL A 123 -12.33 -10.68 13.43
N GLN A 124 -11.35 -11.16 12.64
CA GLN A 124 -11.58 -11.76 11.34
C GLN A 124 -11.28 -13.26 11.35
N TYR A 125 -11.98 -14.02 10.53
CA TYR A 125 -11.85 -15.46 10.47
C TYR A 125 -11.43 -15.88 9.07
N LEU A 126 -10.32 -16.61 8.96
CA LEU A 126 -9.78 -17.09 7.70
C LEU A 126 -10.34 -18.45 7.34
N VAL A 127 -10.64 -18.63 6.07
CA VAL A 127 -11.08 -19.89 5.48
C VAL A 127 -10.17 -20.32 4.34
N GLN A 128 -10.05 -21.61 4.09
CA GLN A 128 -9.17 -22.14 3.03
C GLN A 128 -9.84 -22.07 1.65
N GLY A 129 -9.15 -21.48 0.68
CA GLY A 129 -9.50 -21.44 -0.73
C GLY A 129 -9.16 -22.73 -1.48
N LYS A 130 -9.54 -22.78 -2.76
CA LYS A 130 -9.24 -23.92 -3.66
C LYS A 130 -7.77 -23.96 -4.09
N ASP A 131 -7.14 -22.79 -4.13
CA ASP A 131 -5.74 -22.59 -4.53
C ASP A 131 -4.73 -22.89 -3.40
N GLY A 132 -5.19 -23.45 -2.28
CA GLY A 132 -4.36 -23.67 -1.09
C GLY A 132 -4.08 -22.41 -0.27
N GLY A 133 -4.53 -21.25 -0.74
CA GLY A 133 -4.46 -19.98 0.00
C GLY A 133 -5.54 -19.86 1.05
N LEU A 134 -5.35 -18.91 1.97
CA LEU A 134 -6.33 -18.49 2.93
C LEU A 134 -7.03 -17.22 2.44
N HIS A 135 -8.31 -17.07 2.77
CA HIS A 135 -9.12 -15.93 2.40
C HIS A 135 -9.80 -15.33 3.61
N THR A 136 -9.90 -14.02 3.62
CA THR A 136 -10.63 -13.27 4.65
C THR A 136 -12.02 -12.92 4.09
N PRO A 137 -13.11 -13.51 4.60
CA PRO A 137 -14.46 -13.05 4.26
C PRO A 137 -14.60 -11.54 4.52
N SER A 138 -15.50 -10.88 3.80
CA SER A 138 -15.81 -9.45 4.01
C SER A 138 -16.40 -9.16 5.40
N ALA A 139 -16.77 -10.21 6.14
CA ALA A 139 -17.34 -10.13 7.47
C ALA A 139 -16.28 -10.09 8.57
N ALA A 140 -16.44 -9.17 9.53
CA ALA A 140 -15.69 -9.15 10.78
C ALA A 140 -16.63 -9.14 11.98
N TRP A 141 -16.14 -9.63 13.12
CA TRP A 141 -16.85 -9.59 14.39
C TRP A 141 -16.42 -8.39 15.20
N ASP A 142 -17.37 -7.49 15.51
CA ASP A 142 -17.18 -6.39 16.44
C ASP A 142 -17.31 -6.92 17.88
N VAL A 143 -16.18 -6.97 18.57
CA VAL A 143 -16.13 -7.52 19.94
C VAL A 143 -16.91 -6.66 20.95
N THR A 144 -16.93 -5.33 20.74
CA THR A 144 -17.62 -4.40 21.65
C THR A 144 -19.11 -4.42 21.44
N ARG A 145 -19.57 -4.44 20.18
CA ARG A 145 -21.00 -4.45 19.83
C ARG A 145 -21.59 -5.85 19.77
N ARG A 146 -20.75 -6.88 19.83
CA ARG A 146 -21.10 -8.32 19.76
C ARG A 146 -21.96 -8.62 18.53
N GLY A 147 -21.48 -8.20 17.37
CA GLY A 147 -22.20 -8.36 16.10
C GLY A 147 -21.29 -8.48 14.90
N TRP A 148 -21.72 -9.24 13.89
CA TRP A 148 -21.09 -9.30 12.59
C TRP A 148 -21.38 -8.01 11.80
N PHE A 149 -20.41 -7.53 11.04
CA PHE A 149 -20.56 -6.40 10.14
C PHE A 149 -19.73 -6.61 8.87
N ASP A 150 -20.10 -5.92 7.79
CA ASP A 150 -19.33 -5.88 6.56
C ASP A 150 -18.20 -4.86 6.70
N MET A 151 -16.96 -5.27 6.51
CA MET A 151 -15.79 -4.41 6.61
C MET A 151 -15.76 -3.29 5.57
N PHE A 152 -16.50 -3.45 4.47
CA PHE A 152 -16.60 -2.50 3.37
C PHE A 152 -17.90 -1.68 3.41
N GLU A 153 -18.72 -1.77 4.47
CA GLU A 153 -20.03 -1.07 4.55
C GLU A 153 -19.92 0.46 4.41
N ALA A 154 -18.75 1.02 4.76
CA ALA A 154 -18.46 2.45 4.64
C ALA A 154 -17.54 2.80 3.45
N ASP A 155 -17.24 1.85 2.56
CA ASP A 155 -16.34 2.10 1.44
C ASP A 155 -17.01 2.96 0.36
N GLU A 156 -16.65 4.24 0.34
CA GLU A 156 -17.12 5.20 -0.67
C GLU A 156 -16.75 4.82 -2.11
N ARG A 157 -15.70 4.01 -2.31
CA ARG A 157 -15.28 3.57 -3.65
C ARG A 157 -16.33 2.67 -4.27
N LEU A 158 -16.91 1.75 -3.49
CA LEU A 158 -17.97 0.87 -3.95
C LEU A 158 -19.21 1.65 -4.39
N SER A 159 -19.55 2.73 -3.68
CA SER A 159 -20.69 3.57 -4.03
C SER A 159 -20.44 4.46 -5.26
N ARG A 160 -19.21 4.93 -5.47
CA ARG A 160 -18.83 5.77 -6.62
C ARG A 160 -18.73 5.00 -7.93
N GLU A 161 -18.28 3.76 -7.89
CA GLU A 161 -18.14 2.90 -9.06
C GLU A 161 -19.48 2.27 -9.51
N GLY A 162 -20.57 2.58 -8.83
CA GLY A 162 -21.91 2.11 -9.17
C GLY A 162 -22.12 0.61 -8.92
N SER A 163 -21.18 -0.06 -8.28
CA SER A 163 -21.25 -1.47 -7.91
C SER A 163 -21.07 -1.62 -6.40
N ALA A 164 -22.18 -1.73 -5.70
CA ALA A 164 -22.17 -2.12 -4.29
C ALA A 164 -21.84 -3.61 -4.10
N THR A 165 -21.75 -4.38 -5.17
CA THR A 165 -21.55 -5.84 -5.14
C THR A 165 -20.35 -6.22 -5.99
N ARG A 166 -19.44 -7.03 -5.43
CA ARG A 166 -18.37 -7.70 -6.15
C ARG A 166 -18.75 -9.15 -6.35
N ASN A 167 -18.63 -9.65 -7.58
CA ASN A 167 -18.92 -11.05 -7.89
C ASN A 167 -17.75 -11.94 -7.49
N ALA A 168 -18.01 -13.23 -7.26
CA ALA A 168 -17.01 -14.20 -6.82
C ALA A 168 -15.78 -14.36 -7.75
N GLY A 169 -15.86 -13.87 -9.00
CA GLY A 169 -14.76 -13.83 -9.96
C GLY A 169 -13.96 -12.54 -9.98
N ASP A 170 -14.39 -11.50 -9.28
CA ASP A 170 -13.71 -10.20 -9.26
C ASP A 170 -12.48 -10.26 -8.40
N TRP A 171 -11.41 -9.56 -8.81
CA TRP A 171 -10.14 -9.50 -8.08
C TRP A 171 -10.31 -9.07 -6.62
N GLY A 172 -11.13 -8.06 -6.37
CA GLY A 172 -11.40 -7.53 -5.04
C GLY A 172 -12.54 -8.23 -4.26
N HIS A 173 -13.14 -9.30 -4.79
CA HIS A 173 -14.06 -10.12 -4.02
C HIS A 173 -13.32 -10.90 -2.93
N TRP A 174 -13.96 -11.22 -1.80
CA TRP A 174 -13.29 -11.91 -0.70
C TRP A 174 -12.68 -13.28 -1.09
N GLN A 175 -13.20 -13.93 -2.13
CA GLN A 175 -12.63 -15.15 -2.73
C GLN A 175 -11.66 -14.85 -3.89
N GLY A 176 -11.47 -13.57 -4.25
CA GLY A 176 -10.60 -13.13 -5.34
C GLY A 176 -9.13 -13.03 -4.93
N ARG A 177 -8.26 -12.90 -5.92
CA ARG A 177 -6.80 -12.80 -5.71
C ARG A 177 -6.38 -11.60 -4.88
N GLY A 178 -7.08 -10.47 -4.99
CA GLY A 178 -6.81 -9.25 -4.25
C GLY A 178 -7.08 -9.36 -2.76
N MET A 179 -7.89 -10.35 -2.34
CA MET A 179 -8.23 -10.64 -0.95
C MET A 179 -7.60 -11.95 -0.45
N ASN A 180 -6.67 -12.54 -1.21
CA ASN A 180 -5.93 -13.71 -0.78
C ASN A 180 -4.96 -13.32 0.35
N TRP A 181 -5.15 -13.92 1.53
CA TRP A 181 -4.38 -13.62 2.73
C TRP A 181 -2.89 -13.92 2.56
N ASN A 182 -2.53 -15.00 1.86
CA ASN A 182 -1.12 -15.40 1.64
C ASN A 182 -0.35 -14.37 0.81
N SER A 183 -1.03 -13.62 -0.05
CA SER A 183 -0.43 -12.59 -0.90
C SER A 183 -0.47 -11.20 -0.28
N GLN A 184 -1.52 -10.88 0.49
CA GLN A 184 -1.79 -9.50 0.90
C GLN A 184 -1.55 -9.25 2.39
N CYS A 185 -1.69 -10.28 3.25
CA CYS A 185 -1.79 -10.07 4.70
C CYS A 185 -0.72 -10.83 5.49
N ALA A 186 -0.33 -12.02 5.01
CA ALA A 186 0.43 -13.00 5.78
C ALA A 186 1.77 -12.49 6.30
N TRP A 187 2.46 -11.67 5.50
CA TRP A 187 3.74 -11.07 5.90
C TRP A 187 3.63 -10.27 7.21
N CYS A 188 2.56 -9.46 7.34
CA CYS A 188 2.35 -8.61 8.51
C CYS A 188 1.72 -9.36 9.70
N HIS A 189 1.13 -10.53 9.45
CA HIS A 189 0.39 -11.28 10.46
C HIS A 189 1.11 -12.51 10.98
N THR A 190 2.27 -12.85 10.42
CA THR A 190 3.10 -13.99 10.84
C THR A 190 4.57 -13.61 10.91
N SER A 191 5.39 -14.43 11.54
CA SER A 191 6.84 -14.20 11.63
C SER A 191 7.63 -15.08 10.65
N HIS A 192 8.53 -14.45 9.89
CA HIS A 192 9.32 -15.07 8.83
C HIS A 192 8.44 -15.82 7.80
N PHE A 193 7.53 -15.09 7.22
CA PHE A 193 6.65 -15.62 6.18
C PHE A 193 7.39 -15.93 4.88
N LEU A 194 7.03 -17.04 4.24
CA LEU A 194 7.44 -17.41 2.90
C LEU A 194 6.19 -17.68 2.07
N LYS A 195 6.01 -16.95 0.98
CA LYS A 195 4.82 -17.06 0.13
C LYS A 195 4.75 -18.40 -0.59
N ASN A 196 5.87 -18.90 -1.10
CA ASN A 196 6.00 -20.20 -1.80
C ASN A 196 4.88 -20.46 -2.81
N TYR A 197 4.58 -19.47 -3.64
CA TYR A 197 3.57 -19.61 -4.67
C TYR A 197 4.13 -20.37 -5.88
N ASP A 198 3.45 -21.45 -6.29
CA ASP A 198 3.73 -22.20 -7.51
C ASP A 198 2.86 -21.66 -8.66
N ALA A 199 3.48 -20.92 -9.56
CA ALA A 199 2.79 -20.33 -10.71
C ALA A 199 2.29 -21.36 -11.74
N THR A 200 2.90 -22.57 -11.79
CA THR A 200 2.52 -23.64 -12.71
C THR A 200 1.28 -24.37 -12.21
N ALA A 201 1.25 -24.69 -10.92
CA ALA A 201 0.12 -25.33 -10.27
C ALA A 201 -0.98 -24.34 -9.87
N ASP A 202 -0.73 -23.03 -9.97
CA ASP A 202 -1.57 -21.94 -9.48
C ASP A 202 -1.95 -22.15 -8.01
N ARG A 203 -0.95 -22.39 -7.15
CA ARG A 203 -1.16 -22.85 -5.78
C ARG A 203 -0.19 -22.24 -4.79
N TYR A 204 -0.69 -21.90 -3.59
CA TYR A 204 0.11 -21.47 -2.46
C TYR A 204 0.55 -22.67 -1.59
N ASN A 205 1.85 -22.71 -1.29
CA ASN A 205 2.47 -23.61 -0.31
C ASN A 205 3.15 -22.78 0.78
N SER A 206 2.49 -21.73 1.22
CA SER A 206 3.03 -20.76 2.15
C SER A 206 3.40 -21.36 3.49
N GLY A 207 4.42 -20.79 4.14
CA GLY A 207 4.86 -21.18 5.46
C GLY A 207 5.34 -19.97 6.26
N TRP A 208 5.43 -20.13 7.56
CA TRP A 208 5.96 -19.15 8.51
C TRP A 208 6.61 -19.85 9.69
N LYS A 209 7.54 -19.20 10.37
CA LYS A 209 8.20 -19.81 11.53
C LYS A 209 7.30 -19.82 12.75
N GLU A 210 6.58 -18.72 13.01
CA GLU A 210 5.67 -18.58 14.15
C GLU A 210 4.41 -17.82 13.75
N PRO A 211 3.25 -18.19 14.33
CA PRO A 211 2.01 -17.43 14.17
C PRO A 211 2.09 -16.12 14.95
N GLY A 212 1.49 -15.07 14.40
CA GLY A 212 1.59 -13.72 14.96
C GLY A 212 2.93 -13.04 14.71
N VAL A 213 3.06 -11.80 15.14
CA VAL A 213 4.30 -11.02 15.07
C VAL A 213 5.05 -11.27 16.38
N THR A 214 6.08 -12.12 16.34
CA THR A 214 6.77 -12.62 17.53
C THR A 214 8.16 -11.99 17.69
N CYS A 215 8.87 -12.40 18.75
CA CYS A 215 10.21 -11.89 19.06
C CYS A 215 11.16 -11.93 17.86
N ILE A 216 11.10 -13.01 17.08
CA ILE A 216 11.99 -13.23 15.92
C ILE A 216 11.71 -12.30 14.73
N GLN A 217 10.57 -11.61 14.70
CA GLN A 217 10.27 -10.63 13.66
C GLN A 217 10.99 -9.29 13.89
N CYS A 218 11.43 -9.05 15.14
CA CYS A 218 12.12 -7.80 15.52
C CYS A 218 13.57 -8.05 15.97
N HIS A 219 13.89 -9.27 16.39
CA HIS A 219 15.22 -9.65 16.89
C HIS A 219 15.85 -10.68 15.95
N LYS A 220 16.96 -10.31 15.32
CA LYS A 220 17.70 -11.20 14.42
C LYS A 220 18.35 -12.33 15.20
N LEU A 221 18.02 -13.56 14.84
CA LEU A 221 18.62 -14.74 15.47
C LEU A 221 20.02 -15.00 14.91
N SER A 222 20.96 -15.33 15.78
CA SER A 222 22.26 -15.84 15.41
C SER A 222 22.17 -17.32 14.96
N ALA A 223 23.13 -17.74 14.14
CA ALA A 223 23.22 -19.14 13.68
C ALA A 223 23.47 -20.13 14.83
N ALA A 224 24.02 -19.65 15.95
CA ALA A 224 24.25 -20.42 17.18
C ALA A 224 24.09 -19.49 18.40
N PRO A 225 23.69 -20.02 19.57
CA PRO A 225 23.67 -19.24 20.80
C PRO A 225 25.06 -18.66 21.09
N SER A 226 25.09 -17.43 21.63
CA SER A 226 26.31 -16.82 22.15
C SER A 226 26.78 -17.52 23.43
N ALA A 227 27.98 -17.19 23.91
CA ALA A 227 28.56 -17.80 25.12
C ALA A 227 27.68 -17.65 26.39
N ASP A 228 26.82 -16.65 26.43
CA ASP A 228 25.84 -16.42 27.48
C ASP A 228 24.48 -17.12 27.22
N GLY A 229 24.41 -18.01 26.22
CA GLY A 229 23.20 -18.74 25.85
C GLY A 229 22.16 -17.94 25.06
N CYS A 230 22.43 -16.67 24.74
CA CYS A 230 21.50 -15.83 24.00
C CYS A 230 21.45 -16.20 22.51
N LEU A 231 20.25 -16.31 21.96
CA LEU A 231 20.01 -16.60 20.54
C LEU A 231 20.23 -15.39 19.63
N VAL A 232 20.38 -14.19 20.18
CA VAL A 232 20.70 -12.96 19.44
C VAL A 232 22.17 -12.65 19.63
N ALA A 233 22.92 -12.49 18.53
CA ALA A 233 24.35 -12.20 18.58
C ALA A 233 24.61 -10.86 19.30
N PRO A 234 25.70 -10.73 20.08
CA PRO A 234 25.99 -9.50 20.84
C PRO A 234 26.02 -8.23 20.00
N GLY A 235 26.54 -8.27 18.76
CA GLY A 235 26.58 -7.14 17.84
C GLY A 235 25.23 -6.85 17.14
N GLU A 236 24.24 -7.72 17.29
CA GLU A 236 22.92 -7.62 16.67
C GLU A 236 21.80 -7.37 17.71
N ARG A 237 22.16 -7.23 18.99
CA ARG A 237 21.23 -6.94 20.09
C ARG A 237 20.69 -5.51 20.05
N THR A 238 21.41 -4.60 19.39
CA THR A 238 21.02 -3.19 19.26
C THR A 238 21.01 -2.81 17.78
N LEU A 239 19.82 -2.71 17.22
CA LEU A 239 19.61 -2.11 15.91
C LEU A 239 19.76 -0.58 16.03
N SER A 240 20.27 0.06 14.99
CA SER A 240 20.18 1.51 14.89
C SER A 240 18.71 1.94 14.80
N ALA A 241 18.42 3.19 15.14
CA ALA A 241 17.05 3.74 15.02
C ALA A 241 16.51 3.56 13.60
N GLN A 242 17.33 3.73 12.56
CA GLN A 242 16.92 3.53 11.16
C GLN A 242 16.61 2.06 10.85
N GLN A 243 17.44 1.11 11.30
CA GLN A 243 17.19 -0.31 11.08
C GLN A 243 15.91 -0.79 11.78
N MET A 244 15.65 -0.28 12.99
CA MET A 244 14.40 -0.59 13.69
C MET A 244 13.20 0.04 12.97
N HIS A 245 13.33 1.27 12.48
CA HIS A 245 12.31 1.93 11.68
C HIS A 245 12.01 1.13 10.39
N ASP A 246 13.05 0.73 9.65
CA ASP A 246 12.91 -0.10 8.44
C ASP A 246 12.22 -1.43 8.74
N ASN A 247 12.51 -2.05 9.89
CA ASN A 247 11.83 -3.27 10.31
C ASN A 247 10.33 -3.05 10.59
N CYS A 248 9.95 -1.97 11.28
CA CYS A 248 8.54 -1.61 11.50
C CYS A 248 7.82 -1.34 10.16
N ALA A 249 8.50 -0.67 9.24
CA ALA A 249 7.98 -0.32 7.93
C ALA A 249 7.58 -1.57 7.10
N THR A 250 8.23 -2.73 7.30
CA THR A 250 7.87 -3.96 6.56
C THR A 250 6.42 -4.36 6.72
N CYS A 251 5.76 -3.98 7.83
CA CYS A 251 4.36 -4.27 8.13
C CYS A 251 3.49 -3.01 8.19
N HIS A 252 4.05 -1.87 8.64
CA HIS A 252 3.30 -0.63 8.85
C HIS A 252 3.36 0.33 7.64
N ALA A 253 3.81 -0.15 6.46
CA ALA A 253 3.79 0.57 5.20
C ALA A 253 2.78 -0.03 4.21
N ARG A 254 2.06 0.82 3.47
CA ARG A 254 1.43 0.40 2.22
C ARG A 254 2.54 0.27 1.18
N ARG A 255 2.76 -0.94 0.67
CA ARG A 255 3.98 -1.27 -0.06
C ARG A 255 3.79 -2.37 -1.10
N GLU A 256 4.68 -2.40 -2.07
CA GLU A 256 4.88 -3.52 -2.98
C GLU A 256 6.02 -4.40 -2.46
N GLU A 257 5.85 -5.72 -2.42
CA GLU A 257 6.90 -6.67 -2.10
C GLU A 257 7.74 -6.97 -3.34
N LEU A 258 9.07 -6.84 -3.22
CA LEU A 258 10.00 -7.19 -4.28
C LEU A 258 10.50 -8.64 -4.13
N ASP A 259 10.60 -9.10 -2.89
CA ASP A 259 10.96 -10.47 -2.51
C ASP A 259 10.53 -10.76 -1.06
N ASP A 260 10.73 -12.00 -0.61
CA ASP A 260 10.44 -12.46 0.75
C ASP A 260 11.72 -12.77 1.56
N SER A 261 12.85 -12.18 1.18
CA SER A 261 14.16 -12.46 1.79
C SER A 261 14.59 -11.46 2.88
N PHE A 262 13.73 -10.51 3.25
CA PHE A 262 14.05 -9.51 4.29
C PHE A 262 14.49 -10.17 5.59
N VAL A 263 15.62 -9.71 6.12
CA VAL A 263 16.14 -10.08 7.42
C VAL A 263 16.22 -8.84 8.30
N VAL A 264 15.90 -9.00 9.59
CA VAL A 264 15.99 -7.91 10.57
C VAL A 264 17.34 -7.19 10.49
N GLY A 265 17.30 -5.88 10.29
CA GLY A 265 18.48 -5.04 10.07
C GLY A 265 18.78 -4.68 8.62
N ASP A 266 18.10 -5.30 7.65
CA ASP A 266 18.16 -4.93 6.24
C ASP A 266 17.47 -3.59 6.00
N LYS A 267 17.75 -2.96 4.85
CA LYS A 267 17.06 -1.74 4.44
C LYS A 267 15.70 -2.07 3.83
N PHE A 268 14.68 -1.35 4.23
CA PHE A 268 13.34 -1.47 3.67
C PHE A 268 13.33 -1.39 2.13
N ASP A 269 14.02 -0.40 1.56
CA ASP A 269 14.05 -0.12 0.12
C ASP A 269 14.79 -1.19 -0.72
N ASP A 270 15.42 -2.19 -0.10
CA ASP A 270 15.99 -3.35 -0.79
C ASP A 270 15.01 -4.52 -0.95
N HIS A 271 13.88 -4.50 -0.24
CA HIS A 271 12.89 -5.58 -0.26
C HIS A 271 11.47 -5.10 -0.58
N PHE A 272 11.21 -3.81 -0.39
CA PHE A 272 9.88 -3.22 -0.54
C PHE A 272 9.95 -1.87 -1.24
N ARG A 273 8.91 -1.54 -1.99
CA ARG A 273 8.68 -0.21 -2.54
C ARG A 273 7.50 0.44 -1.82
N LEU A 274 7.74 1.56 -1.17
CA LEU A 274 6.71 2.33 -0.50
C LEU A 274 5.70 2.88 -1.52
N GLU A 275 4.40 2.80 -1.22
CA GLU A 275 3.36 3.48 -1.99
C GLU A 275 3.33 4.96 -1.62
N LEU A 276 3.36 5.81 -2.65
CA LEU A 276 3.35 7.27 -2.53
C LEU A 276 1.96 7.83 -2.91
N PRO A 277 1.64 9.10 -2.55
CA PRO A 277 0.36 9.73 -2.89
C PRO A 277 0.19 10.05 -4.38
N ILE A 278 0.23 9.03 -5.23
CA ILE A 278 0.16 9.11 -6.69
C ILE A 278 -1.05 8.37 -7.28
N ILE A 279 -1.83 7.69 -6.44
CA ILE A 279 -3.03 6.95 -6.85
C ILE A 279 -4.26 7.64 -6.25
N PRO A 280 -5.21 8.11 -7.09
CA PRO A 280 -6.47 8.67 -6.59
C PRO A 280 -7.22 7.67 -5.70
N GLY A 281 -7.78 8.16 -4.60
CA GLY A 281 -8.59 7.35 -3.69
C GLY A 281 -7.81 6.62 -2.59
N ILE A 282 -6.49 6.47 -2.71
CA ILE A 282 -5.64 5.85 -1.68
C ILE A 282 -5.16 6.86 -0.65
N PHE A 283 -4.74 8.02 -1.13
CA PHE A 283 -4.31 9.15 -0.29
C PHE A 283 -5.09 10.40 -0.64
N TRP A 284 -5.19 11.29 0.33
CA TRP A 284 -5.56 12.67 0.08
C TRP A 284 -4.36 13.43 -0.52
N PRO A 285 -4.59 14.51 -1.28
CA PRO A 285 -3.50 15.27 -1.93
C PRO A 285 -2.43 15.82 -0.97
N ASN A 286 -2.75 15.94 0.30
CA ASN A 286 -1.83 16.36 1.36
C ASN A 286 -1.07 15.19 2.01
N GLY A 287 -1.23 13.95 1.52
CA GLY A 287 -0.57 12.75 2.01
C GLY A 287 -1.26 12.05 3.17
N MET A 288 -2.37 12.57 3.67
CA MET A 288 -3.20 11.84 4.63
C MET A 288 -3.74 10.56 3.99
N GLN A 289 -3.83 9.51 4.77
CA GLN A 289 -4.43 8.25 4.34
C GLN A 289 -5.93 8.44 4.09
N ARG A 290 -6.43 7.92 2.99
CA ARG A 290 -7.85 7.95 2.64
C ARG A 290 -8.48 6.57 2.66
N ASP A 291 -7.69 5.57 2.32
CA ASP A 291 -8.04 4.16 2.34
C ASP A 291 -7.54 3.51 3.63
N GLU A 292 -6.97 2.34 3.54
CA GLU A 292 -6.35 1.63 4.65
C GLU A 292 -5.19 2.41 5.27
N ASP A 293 -5.24 2.69 6.57
CA ASP A 293 -4.27 3.54 7.24
C ASP A 293 -3.01 2.74 7.65
N TYR A 294 -1.92 3.01 6.91
CA TYR A 294 -0.57 2.55 7.18
C TYR A 294 0.33 3.73 7.56
N CYS A 295 0.82 3.76 8.79
CA CYS A 295 1.49 4.91 9.39
C CYS A 295 2.75 5.39 8.66
N GLU A 296 3.47 4.48 7.99
CA GLU A 296 4.82 4.71 7.44
C GLU A 296 4.87 5.79 6.36
N THR A 297 3.97 5.74 5.38
CA THR A 297 3.96 6.76 4.32
C THR A 297 3.72 8.14 4.91
N GLY A 298 2.77 8.29 5.83
CA GLY A 298 2.51 9.55 6.52
C GLY A 298 3.75 10.08 7.24
N LEU A 299 4.42 9.22 8.00
CA LEU A 299 5.64 9.59 8.72
C LEU A 299 6.77 10.02 7.77
N ARG A 300 7.06 9.28 6.70
CA ARG A 300 8.09 9.64 5.70
C ARG A 300 7.76 10.92 4.92
N LEU A 301 6.50 11.27 4.80
CA LEU A 301 6.05 12.54 4.20
C LEU A 301 6.08 13.71 5.20
N SER A 302 6.29 13.45 6.50
CA SER A 302 6.26 14.46 7.54
C SER A 302 7.62 15.12 7.77
N ARG A 303 7.58 16.32 8.36
CA ARG A 303 8.81 16.97 8.84
C ARG A 303 9.45 16.24 10.03
N MET A 304 8.64 15.56 10.84
CA MET A 304 9.13 14.78 11.97
C MET A 304 9.93 13.57 11.49
N GLY A 305 9.42 12.81 10.52
CA GLY A 305 10.16 11.70 9.91
C GLY A 305 11.45 12.18 9.24
N ARG A 306 11.42 13.31 8.52
CA ARG A 306 12.64 13.92 7.95
C ARG A 306 13.66 14.31 9.03
N ALA A 307 13.21 14.74 10.20
CA ALA A 307 14.09 15.07 11.31
C ALA A 307 14.70 13.83 11.99
N GLY A 308 14.26 12.63 11.64
CA GLY A 308 14.73 11.37 12.21
C GLY A 308 13.90 10.84 13.37
N VAL A 309 12.68 11.34 13.57
CA VAL A 309 11.70 10.74 14.51
C VAL A 309 11.27 9.37 13.99
N THR A 310 11.30 8.38 14.85
CA THR A 310 10.97 7.00 14.56
C THR A 310 9.76 6.52 15.38
N CYS A 311 9.23 5.36 15.03
CA CYS A 311 8.12 4.73 15.77
C CYS A 311 8.42 4.59 17.27
N LEU A 312 9.68 4.26 17.61
CA LEU A 312 10.12 4.02 18.98
C LEU A 312 10.25 5.29 19.83
N ASP A 313 10.15 6.47 19.25
CA ASP A 313 10.07 7.70 20.03
C ASP A 313 8.74 7.83 20.77
N CYS A 314 7.68 7.24 20.21
CA CYS A 314 6.32 7.33 20.70
C CYS A 314 5.76 6.01 21.21
N HIS A 315 6.12 4.86 20.62
CA HIS A 315 5.57 3.54 20.92
C HIS A 315 6.56 2.65 21.68
N ASP A 316 6.02 1.78 22.53
CA ASP A 316 6.73 0.64 23.07
C ASP A 316 6.44 -0.59 22.21
N PRO A 317 7.47 -1.25 21.62
CA PRO A 317 7.26 -2.34 20.67
C PRO A 317 6.77 -3.63 21.32
N HIS A 318 7.04 -3.88 22.62
CA HIS A 318 6.61 -5.09 23.31
C HIS A 318 5.13 -5.01 23.68
N THR A 319 4.68 -3.89 24.23
CA THR A 319 3.27 -3.71 24.59
C THR A 319 2.40 -3.29 23.41
N ALA A 320 3.01 -2.81 22.29
CA ALA A 320 2.33 -2.16 21.17
C ALA A 320 1.47 -0.94 21.60
N THR A 321 1.84 -0.25 22.69
CA THR A 321 1.14 0.91 23.24
C THR A 321 1.99 2.17 23.16
N LEU A 322 1.39 3.31 23.47
CA LEU A 322 2.12 4.59 23.59
C LEU A 322 2.97 4.60 24.87
N LYS A 323 4.16 5.16 24.80
CA LYS A 323 5.07 5.33 25.94
C LYS A 323 4.57 6.33 26.98
N LEU A 324 3.79 7.32 26.56
CA LEU A 324 3.18 8.36 27.39
C LEU A 324 1.75 8.63 26.92
N PRO A 325 0.89 9.15 27.79
CA PRO A 325 -0.49 9.52 27.42
C PRO A 325 -0.52 10.58 26.31
N GLN A 326 -1.47 10.43 25.39
CA GLN A 326 -1.80 11.44 24.36
C GLN A 326 -2.91 12.40 24.84
N GLU A 327 -3.67 12.00 25.83
CA GLU A 327 -4.85 12.70 26.35
C GLU A 327 -4.51 14.02 27.04
N ASP A 328 -3.34 14.09 27.67
CA ASP A 328 -2.80 15.26 28.37
C ASP A 328 -1.65 15.93 27.58
N ASN A 329 -1.42 15.50 26.33
CA ASN A 329 -0.33 15.92 25.46
C ASN A 329 1.09 15.51 25.93
N SER A 330 1.28 14.74 27.01
CA SER A 330 2.60 14.37 27.56
C SER A 330 3.50 13.75 26.49
N LEU A 331 2.93 12.92 25.60
CA LEU A 331 3.66 12.30 24.51
C LEU A 331 4.33 13.32 23.60
N CYS A 332 3.58 14.32 23.14
CA CYS A 332 4.09 15.36 22.24
C CYS A 332 5.01 16.34 22.95
N MET A 333 4.64 16.70 24.20
CA MET A 333 5.38 17.67 25.00
C MET A 333 6.74 17.15 25.49
N ARG A 334 6.99 15.85 25.41
CA ARG A 334 8.32 15.27 25.65
C ARG A 334 9.42 15.95 24.82
N CYS A 335 9.10 16.34 23.58
CA CYS A 335 10.01 17.05 22.68
C CYS A 335 9.65 18.51 22.50
N HIS A 336 8.35 18.82 22.37
CA HIS A 336 7.84 20.15 22.01
C HIS A 336 7.78 21.13 23.21
N ALA A 337 7.99 20.67 24.47
CA ALA A 337 8.05 21.57 25.59
C ALA A 337 9.38 22.36 25.67
N THR A 338 10.49 21.74 25.28
CA THR A 338 11.85 22.28 25.49
C THR A 338 12.67 22.45 24.23
N GLY A 339 12.14 22.01 23.06
CA GLY A 339 12.89 22.07 21.81
C GLY A 339 13.96 20.97 21.69
N THR A 340 13.60 19.73 22.11
CA THR A 340 14.51 18.58 22.02
C THR A 340 15.05 18.41 20.60
N VAL A 341 16.35 18.17 20.46
CA VAL A 341 17.00 17.92 19.18
C VAL A 341 16.83 16.44 18.81
N VAL A 342 16.27 16.20 17.62
CA VAL A 342 16.19 14.87 17.00
C VAL A 342 17.03 14.92 15.73
N GLY A 343 17.98 14.01 15.60
CA GLY A 343 18.98 14.09 14.53
C GLY A 343 19.75 15.42 14.58
N SER A 344 19.62 16.23 13.53
CA SER A 344 20.22 17.58 13.44
C SER A 344 19.20 18.72 13.64
N THR A 345 17.94 18.40 13.96
CA THR A 345 16.84 19.37 13.97
C THR A 345 16.26 19.51 15.37
N ALA A 346 16.18 20.76 15.87
CA ALA A 346 15.44 21.06 17.10
C ALA A 346 13.93 21.08 16.82
N SER A 347 13.16 20.41 17.68
CA SER A 347 11.71 20.48 17.62
C SER A 347 11.22 21.90 17.96
N PRO A 348 10.16 22.41 17.32
CA PRO A 348 9.60 23.71 17.69
C PRO A 348 9.09 23.66 19.14
N VAL A 349 9.36 24.70 19.91
CA VAL A 349 8.83 24.86 21.27
C VAL A 349 7.39 25.34 21.15
N ILE A 350 6.47 24.60 21.77
CA ILE A 350 5.03 24.85 21.72
C ILE A 350 4.47 24.95 23.14
N ASP A 351 3.69 25.97 23.41
CA ASP A 351 2.82 26.03 24.59
C ASP A 351 1.38 25.66 24.16
N PRO A 352 0.86 24.50 24.55
CA PRO A 352 -0.48 24.05 24.15
C PRO A 352 -1.58 25.05 24.53
N ALA A 353 -1.46 25.73 25.66
CA ALA A 353 -2.50 26.64 26.13
C ALA A 353 -2.66 27.86 25.23
N THR A 354 -1.58 28.34 24.64
CA THR A 354 -1.58 29.48 23.73
C THR A 354 -1.61 29.07 22.25
N HIS A 355 -1.20 27.85 21.93
CA HIS A 355 -1.16 27.35 20.56
C HIS A 355 -2.56 26.99 20.04
N THR A 356 -3.34 26.21 20.80
CA THR A 356 -4.68 25.78 20.36
C THR A 356 -5.72 26.92 20.40
N PRO A 357 -6.68 26.96 19.44
CA PRO A 357 -7.84 27.85 19.55
C PRO A 357 -8.94 27.27 20.47
N CYS A 358 -8.81 26.02 20.90
CA CYS A 358 -9.80 25.33 21.74
C CYS A 358 -9.54 25.57 23.23
N PRO A 359 -10.59 25.54 24.10
CA PRO A 359 -10.41 25.70 25.53
C PRO A 359 -9.49 24.64 26.15
N THR A 360 -8.60 25.07 27.04
CA THR A 360 -7.70 24.18 27.77
C THR A 360 -8.49 23.06 28.48
N GLY A 361 -7.99 21.82 28.39
CA GLY A 361 -8.65 20.63 28.97
C GLY A 361 -9.77 20.03 28.12
N SER A 362 -10.20 20.70 27.06
CA SER A 362 -11.16 20.11 26.10
C SER A 362 -10.51 19.07 25.22
N LYS A 363 -11.32 18.18 24.60
CA LYS A 363 -10.83 17.24 23.58
C LYS A 363 -10.07 17.96 22.46
N GLY A 364 -10.57 19.10 21.99
CA GLY A 364 -9.95 19.92 20.93
C GLY A 364 -8.61 20.57 21.31
N ALA A 365 -8.23 20.58 22.60
CA ALA A 365 -6.91 21.04 23.06
C ALA A 365 -5.83 19.96 22.99
N ARG A 366 -6.17 18.72 22.63
CA ARG A 366 -5.21 17.64 22.42
C ARG A 366 -4.51 17.80 21.08
N CYS A 367 -3.18 17.71 21.06
CA CYS A 367 -2.37 17.86 19.84
C CYS A 367 -2.82 16.91 18.74
N VAL A 368 -3.11 15.67 19.10
CA VAL A 368 -3.51 14.60 18.18
C VAL A 368 -4.81 14.87 17.45
N GLU A 369 -5.77 15.57 18.04
CA GLU A 369 -7.07 15.84 17.40
C GLU A 369 -6.95 16.73 16.16
N CYS A 370 -5.90 17.57 16.13
CA CYS A 370 -5.62 18.47 15.01
C CYS A 370 -4.54 17.92 14.05
N HIS A 371 -3.47 17.33 14.59
CA HIS A 371 -2.29 16.93 13.84
C HIS A 371 -2.27 15.44 13.45
N MET A 372 -3.11 14.63 14.08
CA MET A 372 -3.28 13.19 13.84
C MET A 372 -4.78 12.84 13.89
N PRO A 373 -5.61 13.44 13.02
CA PRO A 373 -7.05 13.18 13.07
C PRO A 373 -7.33 11.69 12.83
N GLU A 374 -8.37 11.18 13.53
CA GLU A 374 -8.81 9.80 13.37
C GLU A 374 -9.62 9.62 12.09
N SER A 375 -9.38 8.50 11.40
CA SER A 375 -10.24 7.96 10.35
C SER A 375 -10.61 6.52 10.68
N PRO A 376 -11.85 6.07 10.35
CA PRO A 376 -12.24 4.69 10.59
C PRO A 376 -11.58 3.76 9.57
N TYR A 377 -10.84 2.77 10.08
CA TYR A 377 -10.36 1.63 9.31
C TYR A 377 -11.36 0.47 9.44
N MET A 378 -11.60 -0.25 8.34
CA MET A 378 -12.59 -1.33 8.28
C MET A 378 -13.92 -0.93 8.96
N ALA A 379 -14.43 0.27 8.70
CA ALA A 379 -15.66 0.88 9.22
C ALA A 379 -15.73 1.05 10.76
N ARG A 380 -14.94 0.37 11.55
CA ARG A 380 -15.09 0.25 13.01
C ARG A 380 -13.83 0.50 13.85
N ASP A 381 -12.65 0.52 13.25
CA ASP A 381 -11.37 0.68 13.95
C ASP A 381 -10.82 2.11 13.72
N PRO A 382 -10.94 3.03 14.69
CA PRO A 382 -10.44 4.38 14.54
C PRO A 382 -8.91 4.40 14.59
N ARG A 383 -8.28 4.88 13.53
CA ARG A 383 -6.82 5.03 13.43
C ARG A 383 -6.43 6.47 13.23
N ARG A 384 -5.29 6.87 13.81
CA ARG A 384 -4.76 8.23 13.70
C ARG A 384 -3.81 8.34 12.52
N ASP A 385 -4.00 9.38 11.71
CA ASP A 385 -3.09 9.73 10.63
C ASP A 385 -1.71 10.15 11.16
N HIS A 386 -0.63 9.65 10.55
CA HIS A 386 0.75 9.90 10.94
C HIS A 386 1.50 10.90 10.03
N SER A 387 0.77 11.65 9.20
CA SER A 387 1.37 12.70 8.38
C SER A 387 1.71 13.97 9.17
N PHE A 388 1.19 14.11 10.38
CA PHE A 388 1.40 15.26 11.29
C PHE A 388 1.13 16.61 10.61
N ASN A 389 0.15 16.64 9.73
CA ASN A 389 -0.21 17.84 9.00
C ASN A 389 -0.82 18.91 9.94
N SER A 390 -0.60 20.17 9.61
CA SER A 390 -1.34 21.26 10.23
C SER A 390 -2.71 21.41 9.54
N PRO A 391 -3.81 21.58 10.29
CA PRO A 391 -5.12 21.85 9.70
C PRO A 391 -5.11 23.08 8.79
N ASP A 392 -5.65 22.94 7.59
CA ASP A 392 -5.83 24.04 6.63
C ASP A 392 -7.23 23.99 6.02
N PRO A 393 -8.20 24.68 6.65
CA PRO A 393 -9.59 24.64 6.24
C PRO A 393 -9.87 25.24 4.85
N GLU A 394 -9.08 26.24 4.39
CA GLU A 394 -9.21 26.77 3.03
C GLU A 394 -8.81 25.70 2.00
N LEU A 395 -7.67 25.06 2.22
CA LEU A 395 -7.20 23.97 1.38
C LEU A 395 -8.15 22.78 1.40
N SER A 396 -8.76 22.49 2.56
CA SER A 396 -9.80 21.45 2.68
C SER A 396 -11.01 21.76 1.81
N ALA A 397 -11.46 23.01 1.76
CA ALA A 397 -12.56 23.44 0.90
C ALA A 397 -12.24 23.30 -0.59
N GLU A 398 -10.98 23.59 -0.99
CA GLU A 398 -10.53 23.51 -2.38
C GLU A 398 -10.31 22.06 -2.86
N THR A 399 -9.73 21.22 -2.02
CA THR A 399 -9.16 19.92 -2.45
C THR A 399 -9.90 18.71 -1.88
N GLY A 400 -10.89 18.93 -1.00
CA GLY A 400 -11.62 17.87 -0.34
C GLY A 400 -10.86 17.14 0.78
N VAL A 401 -9.64 17.57 1.12
CA VAL A 401 -8.86 17.03 2.24
C VAL A 401 -9.65 17.19 3.55
N PRO A 402 -9.70 16.18 4.43
CA PRO A 402 -10.42 16.25 5.68
C PRO A 402 -10.02 17.45 6.54
N ASN A 403 -11.02 18.12 7.10
CA ASN A 403 -10.82 19.25 7.99
C ASN A 403 -11.01 18.81 9.45
N ALA A 404 -9.91 18.74 10.20
CA ALA A 404 -9.93 18.29 11.59
C ALA A 404 -10.88 19.09 12.50
N CYS A 405 -11.11 20.39 12.23
CA CYS A 405 -12.05 21.20 13.00
C CYS A 405 -13.48 20.66 12.93
N LEU A 406 -13.89 20.15 11.76
CA LEU A 406 -15.23 19.63 11.53
C LEU A 406 -15.47 18.24 12.14
N ASN A 407 -14.44 17.58 12.63
CA ASN A 407 -14.60 16.34 13.40
C ASN A 407 -15.35 16.57 14.72
N CYS A 408 -15.16 17.74 15.33
CA CYS A 408 -15.84 18.16 16.56
C CYS A 408 -16.99 19.16 16.29
N HIS A 409 -16.80 20.12 15.39
CA HIS A 409 -17.76 21.19 15.08
C HIS A 409 -18.64 20.81 13.88
N LYS A 410 -19.52 19.81 14.07
CA LYS A 410 -20.38 19.26 13.02
C LYS A 410 -21.42 20.25 12.45
N ASP A 411 -21.72 21.32 13.18
CA ASP A 411 -22.64 22.41 12.83
C ASP A 411 -21.97 23.56 12.08
N LYS A 412 -20.66 23.51 11.87
CA LYS A 412 -19.84 24.53 11.20
C LYS A 412 -19.37 24.05 9.83
N ASP A 413 -18.83 25.00 9.05
CA ASP A 413 -18.29 24.79 7.72
C ASP A 413 -16.80 25.14 7.62
N HIS A 414 -16.23 24.95 6.43
CA HIS A 414 -14.85 25.28 6.14
C HIS A 414 -14.55 26.77 6.29
N ALA A 415 -15.49 27.65 5.93
CA ALA A 415 -15.30 29.10 6.01
C ALA A 415 -15.18 29.58 7.46
N TRP A 416 -16.03 29.05 8.36
CA TRP A 416 -15.89 29.30 9.80
C TRP A 416 -14.53 28.86 10.32
N ALA A 417 -14.11 27.63 9.99
CA ALA A 417 -12.83 27.11 10.45
C ALA A 417 -11.64 27.91 9.88
N ALA A 418 -11.71 28.37 8.62
CA ALA A 418 -10.71 29.23 8.00
C ALA A 418 -10.58 30.57 8.73
N GLY A 419 -11.70 31.17 9.13
CA GLY A 419 -11.70 32.40 9.94
C GLY A 419 -10.99 32.22 11.28
N VAL A 420 -11.24 31.09 11.98
CA VAL A 420 -10.55 30.76 13.25
C VAL A 420 -9.04 30.60 13.04
N VAL A 421 -8.64 29.89 12.01
CA VAL A 421 -7.21 29.67 11.69
C VAL A 421 -6.52 30.97 11.30
N ALA A 422 -7.14 31.80 10.47
CA ALA A 422 -6.58 33.08 10.05
C ALA A 422 -6.38 34.08 11.19
N GLN A 423 -7.27 34.07 12.20
CA GLN A 423 -7.12 34.92 13.40
C GLN A 423 -5.97 34.45 14.31
N LYS A 424 -5.71 33.14 14.35
CA LYS A 424 -4.77 32.55 15.32
C LYS A 424 -3.36 32.38 14.78
N TYR A 425 -3.21 32.07 13.49
CA TYR A 425 -1.93 31.67 12.90
C TYR A 425 -1.54 32.56 11.70
N PRO A 426 -0.25 32.94 11.57
CA PRO A 426 0.23 33.71 10.41
C PRO A 426 0.12 32.92 9.11
N ALA A 427 -0.47 33.49 8.08
CA ALA A 427 -0.70 32.89 6.78
C ALA A 427 0.56 32.42 6.03
N GLN A 428 1.72 33.07 6.29
CA GLN A 428 2.96 32.85 5.54
C GLN A 428 3.59 31.46 5.71
N LYS A 429 3.33 30.74 6.82
CA LYS A 429 3.93 29.42 7.07
C LYS A 429 3.36 28.30 6.21
N ALA A 430 2.19 28.50 5.61
CA ALA A 430 1.47 27.46 4.87
C ALA A 430 1.69 27.51 3.34
N ALA A 431 2.27 28.55 2.78
CA ALA A 431 2.29 28.80 1.33
C ALA A 431 2.89 27.64 0.52
N ARG A 432 4.03 27.09 0.95
CA ARG A 432 4.70 25.96 0.28
C ARG A 432 3.87 24.68 0.36
N TYR A 433 3.33 24.38 1.53
CA TYR A 433 2.46 23.21 1.75
C TYR A 433 1.20 23.29 0.89
N ARG A 434 0.55 24.47 0.83
CA ARG A 434 -0.63 24.71 0.00
C ARG A 434 -0.33 24.53 -1.48
N ALA A 435 0.77 25.14 -1.98
CA ALA A 435 1.17 25.03 -3.39
C ALA A 435 1.40 23.58 -3.80
N ARG A 436 2.14 22.81 -2.99
CA ARG A 436 2.36 21.38 -3.22
C ARG A 436 1.05 20.60 -3.25
N THR A 437 0.20 20.78 -2.26
CA THR A 437 -1.07 20.03 -2.16
C THR A 437 -2.00 20.33 -3.33
N ARG A 438 -2.07 21.59 -3.82
CA ARG A 438 -2.80 21.95 -5.03
C ARG A 438 -2.22 21.28 -6.27
N ALA A 439 -0.91 21.34 -6.46
CA ALA A 439 -0.25 20.70 -7.59
C ALA A 439 -0.52 19.19 -7.64
N VAL A 440 -0.46 18.51 -6.48
CA VAL A 440 -0.80 17.08 -6.37
C VAL A 440 -2.28 16.85 -6.64
N HIS A 441 -3.19 17.69 -6.12
CA HIS A 441 -4.63 17.60 -6.35
C HIS A 441 -4.97 17.69 -7.84
N HIS A 442 -4.49 18.72 -8.52
CA HIS A 442 -4.70 18.90 -9.96
C HIS A 442 -4.13 17.74 -10.78
N ALA A 443 -2.92 17.27 -10.43
CA ALA A 443 -2.31 16.13 -11.13
C ALA A 443 -3.12 14.84 -10.97
N LEU A 444 -3.65 14.56 -9.77
CA LEU A 444 -4.50 13.38 -9.50
C LEU A 444 -5.88 13.48 -10.17
N ALA A 445 -6.39 14.70 -10.37
CA ALA A 445 -7.63 14.96 -11.11
C ALA A 445 -7.45 14.87 -12.65
N GLY A 446 -6.22 14.73 -13.15
CA GLY A 446 -5.93 14.80 -14.59
C GLY A 446 -5.90 16.22 -15.14
N GLU A 447 -5.90 17.23 -14.28
CA GLU A 447 -5.85 18.67 -14.60
C GLU A 447 -4.45 19.24 -14.33
N GLY A 448 -3.44 18.37 -14.11
CA GLY A 448 -2.12 18.75 -13.64
C GLY A 448 -1.38 19.69 -14.60
N ASN A 449 -0.83 20.75 -14.03
CA ASN A 449 0.05 21.69 -14.71
C ASN A 449 1.52 21.33 -14.40
N THR A 450 2.30 21.07 -15.44
CA THR A 450 3.74 20.74 -15.31
C THR A 450 4.50 21.82 -14.54
N GLN A 451 4.21 23.09 -14.75
CA GLN A 451 4.91 24.20 -14.08
C GLN A 451 4.60 24.26 -12.58
N GLU A 452 3.36 23.94 -12.17
CA GLU A 452 3.01 23.85 -10.74
C GLU A 452 3.76 22.72 -10.05
N LEU A 453 3.86 21.54 -10.72
CA LEU A 453 4.60 20.39 -10.18
C LEU A 453 6.10 20.69 -10.09
N LEU A 454 6.70 21.31 -11.10
CA LEU A 454 8.11 21.71 -11.11
C LEU A 454 8.42 22.76 -10.03
N ALA A 455 7.56 23.76 -9.87
CA ALA A 455 7.70 24.77 -8.82
C ALA A 455 7.56 24.15 -7.43
N ALA A 456 6.62 23.22 -7.24
CA ALA A 456 6.47 22.48 -5.99
C ALA A 456 7.72 21.62 -5.70
N LEU A 457 8.26 20.92 -6.71
CA LEU A 457 9.46 20.10 -6.60
C LEU A 457 10.68 20.94 -6.21
N ALA A 458 10.88 22.09 -6.86
CA ALA A 458 11.99 22.99 -6.56
C ALA A 458 11.94 23.55 -5.13
N ALA A 459 10.74 23.73 -4.57
CA ALA A 459 10.54 24.21 -3.21
C ALA A 459 10.57 23.09 -2.15
N GLU A 460 10.55 21.81 -2.53
CA GLU A 460 10.34 20.67 -1.61
C GLU A 460 11.66 20.12 -1.06
N ASP A 461 11.71 19.89 0.26
CA ASP A 461 12.87 19.35 0.96
C ASP A 461 12.61 18.00 1.64
N VAL A 462 11.35 17.51 1.66
CA VAL A 462 11.01 16.19 2.18
C VAL A 462 11.16 15.15 1.06
N PRO A 463 12.04 14.14 1.20
CA PRO A 463 12.34 13.20 0.12
C PRO A 463 11.10 12.46 -0.42
N GLY A 464 10.19 12.03 0.45
CA GLY A 464 8.96 11.35 0.02
C GLY A 464 8.07 12.24 -0.86
N TRP A 465 7.99 13.54 -0.57
CA TRP A 465 7.27 14.48 -1.43
C TRP A 465 8.00 14.79 -2.73
N ARG A 466 9.33 14.87 -2.70
CA ARG A 466 10.13 15.02 -3.94
C ARG A 466 9.92 13.82 -4.86
N ALA A 467 9.94 12.60 -4.31
CA ALA A 467 9.65 11.39 -5.06
C ALA A 467 8.21 11.41 -5.61
N THR A 468 7.21 11.79 -4.81
CA THR A 468 5.81 11.92 -5.24
C THR A 468 5.66 12.88 -6.43
N LEU A 469 6.27 14.06 -6.36
CA LEU A 469 6.19 15.08 -7.42
C LEU A 469 6.87 14.60 -8.70
N LEU A 470 8.02 13.92 -8.61
CA LEU A 470 8.70 13.32 -9.77
C LEU A 470 7.87 12.20 -10.42
N GLU A 471 7.23 11.35 -9.63
CA GLU A 471 6.31 10.31 -10.13
C GLU A 471 5.11 10.92 -10.88
N LEU A 472 4.58 12.04 -10.39
CA LEU A 472 3.50 12.77 -11.06
C LEU A 472 3.98 13.45 -12.34
N LEU A 473 5.21 14.03 -12.33
CA LEU A 473 5.86 14.60 -13.52
C LEU A 473 6.15 13.52 -14.59
N ALA A 474 6.52 12.31 -14.18
CA ALA A 474 6.72 11.20 -15.10
C ALA A 474 5.46 10.82 -15.92
N ARG A 475 4.27 11.18 -15.42
CA ARG A 475 2.98 10.94 -16.08
C ARG A 475 2.54 12.08 -17.02
N GLN A 476 3.24 13.23 -16.96
CA GLN A 476 2.96 14.37 -17.82
C GLN A 476 3.59 14.18 -19.21
N GLU A 477 3.22 15.02 -20.15
CA GLU A 477 3.94 15.15 -21.43
C GLU A 477 5.39 15.54 -21.13
N GLN A 478 6.35 14.77 -21.65
CA GLN A 478 7.76 14.94 -21.31
C GLN A 478 8.32 16.19 -21.98
N THR A 479 8.78 17.13 -21.15
CA THR A 479 9.44 18.38 -21.57
C THR A 479 10.89 18.38 -21.11
N GLU A 480 11.72 19.28 -21.68
CA GLU A 480 13.13 19.40 -21.29
C GLU A 480 13.28 19.78 -19.80
N GLU A 481 12.38 20.60 -19.27
CA GLU A 481 12.40 20.99 -17.86
C GLU A 481 12.15 19.77 -16.93
N ILE A 482 11.23 18.88 -17.29
CA ILE A 482 11.00 17.62 -16.55
C ILE A 482 12.26 16.75 -16.61
N GLN A 483 12.85 16.62 -17.79
CA GLN A 483 14.07 15.82 -17.99
C GLN A 483 15.25 16.38 -17.18
N GLN A 484 15.42 17.70 -17.14
CA GLN A 484 16.47 18.36 -16.33
C GLN A 484 16.26 18.12 -14.84
N ALA A 485 15.02 18.29 -14.35
CA ALA A 485 14.69 18.03 -12.95
C ALA A 485 14.95 16.57 -12.56
N ALA A 486 14.58 15.63 -13.43
CA ALA A 486 14.79 14.20 -13.22
C ALA A 486 16.29 13.83 -13.29
N ARG A 487 17.09 14.39 -14.21
CA ARG A 487 18.56 14.19 -14.26
C ARG A 487 19.23 14.68 -12.97
N ALA A 488 18.82 15.83 -12.44
CA ALA A 488 19.31 16.31 -11.14
C ALA A 488 18.98 15.33 -10.02
N ALA A 489 17.77 14.77 -10.02
CA ALA A 489 17.27 13.84 -9.02
C ALA A 489 17.92 12.43 -9.07
N MET A 490 18.56 12.04 -10.18
CA MET A 490 19.33 10.77 -10.24
C MET A 490 20.44 10.67 -9.21
N LYS A 491 20.95 11.81 -8.73
CA LYS A 491 22.05 11.89 -7.76
C LYS A 491 21.59 12.20 -6.34
N ASP A 492 20.27 12.14 -6.10
CA ASP A 492 19.72 12.39 -4.77
C ASP A 492 20.21 11.37 -3.75
N GLU A 493 20.44 11.78 -2.51
CA GLU A 493 20.83 10.89 -1.43
C GLU A 493 19.76 9.83 -1.13
N ASN A 494 18.49 10.19 -1.32
CA ASN A 494 17.36 9.32 -1.02
C ASN A 494 17.01 8.41 -2.20
N ALA A 495 16.92 7.10 -1.95
CA ALA A 495 16.63 6.08 -2.96
C ALA A 495 15.25 6.23 -3.62
N MET A 496 14.22 6.66 -2.88
CA MET A 496 12.88 6.88 -3.46
C MET A 496 12.91 7.98 -4.52
N VAL A 497 13.69 9.04 -4.29
CA VAL A 497 13.85 10.15 -5.24
C VAL A 497 14.57 9.68 -6.50
N ARG A 498 15.66 8.91 -6.35
CA ARG A 498 16.37 8.32 -7.50
C ARG A 498 15.50 7.36 -8.29
N ALA A 499 14.70 6.52 -7.61
CA ALA A 499 13.77 5.61 -8.27
C ALA A 499 12.67 6.34 -9.06
N ALA A 500 12.13 7.44 -8.52
CA ALA A 500 11.17 8.29 -9.22
C ALA A 500 11.82 8.99 -10.43
N ALA A 501 13.05 9.46 -10.29
CA ALA A 501 13.84 10.02 -11.39
C ALA A 501 14.03 9.01 -12.53
N ALA A 502 14.34 7.76 -12.21
CA ALA A 502 14.49 6.69 -13.19
C ALA A 502 13.22 6.49 -14.04
N ARG A 503 12.04 6.60 -13.42
CA ARG A 503 10.77 6.50 -14.17
C ARG A 503 10.52 7.68 -15.10
N ALA A 504 10.88 8.89 -14.67
CA ALA A 504 10.72 10.09 -15.47
C ALA A 504 11.69 10.14 -16.66
N LEU A 505 12.89 9.56 -16.52
CA LEU A 505 13.95 9.60 -17.54
C LEU A 505 13.86 8.48 -18.57
N GLY A 506 13.15 7.39 -18.28
CA GLY A 506 13.08 6.27 -19.21
C GLY A 506 14.45 5.68 -19.53
N GLU A 507 14.85 5.70 -20.80
CA GLU A 507 16.13 5.12 -21.27
C GLU A 507 17.38 5.82 -20.70
N GLU A 508 17.31 7.11 -20.38
CA GLU A 508 18.42 7.84 -19.77
C GLU A 508 18.75 7.34 -18.35
N ALA A 509 17.81 6.65 -17.69
CA ALA A 509 18.04 6.06 -16.36
C ALA A 509 18.88 4.77 -16.41
N LEU A 510 19.33 4.31 -17.56
CA LEU A 510 20.10 3.07 -17.69
C LEU A 510 21.29 2.95 -16.70
N PRO A 511 22.08 3.99 -16.39
CA PRO A 511 23.15 3.88 -15.41
C PRO A 511 22.70 3.45 -14.01
N LEU A 512 21.43 3.71 -13.66
CA LEU A 512 20.86 3.36 -12.35
C LEU A 512 20.54 1.85 -12.18
N ILE A 513 20.70 1.01 -13.20
CA ILE A 513 20.62 -0.46 -13.02
C ILE A 513 21.72 -0.99 -12.11
N HIS A 514 22.75 -0.21 -11.80
CA HIS A 514 23.84 -0.54 -10.88
C HIS A 514 23.76 0.24 -9.56
N ASP A 515 22.62 0.89 -9.26
CA ASP A 515 22.42 1.60 -7.98
C ASP A 515 22.56 0.62 -6.80
N PRO A 516 23.15 1.04 -5.66
CA PRO A 516 23.27 0.17 -4.49
C PRO A 516 21.91 -0.30 -3.93
N VAL A 517 20.81 0.43 -4.18
CA VAL A 517 19.49 0.15 -3.60
C VAL A 517 18.54 -0.48 -4.62
N LYS A 518 17.89 -1.60 -4.26
CA LYS A 518 17.09 -2.41 -5.18
C LYS A 518 15.91 -1.67 -5.82
N ILE A 519 15.18 -0.82 -5.09
CA ILE A 519 14.05 -0.07 -5.69
C ILE A 519 14.50 0.82 -6.85
N VAL A 520 15.73 1.34 -6.81
CA VAL A 520 16.30 2.19 -7.87
C VAL A 520 16.67 1.32 -9.08
N ARG A 521 17.41 0.22 -8.84
CA ARG A 521 17.74 -0.75 -9.90
C ARG A 521 16.49 -1.26 -10.60
N ARG A 522 15.48 -1.66 -9.82
CA ARG A 522 14.18 -2.10 -10.36
C ARG A 522 13.52 -1.03 -11.23
N ALA A 523 13.49 0.23 -10.77
CA ALA A 523 12.87 1.30 -11.54
C ALA A 523 13.59 1.53 -12.87
N ALA A 524 14.92 1.58 -12.86
CA ALA A 524 15.74 1.72 -14.06
C ALA A 524 15.61 0.50 -14.99
N ALA A 525 15.65 -0.71 -14.44
CA ALA A 525 15.53 -1.95 -15.18
C ALA A 525 14.17 -2.08 -15.89
N TRP A 526 13.08 -1.70 -15.22
CA TRP A 526 11.75 -1.71 -15.82
C TRP A 526 11.65 -0.81 -17.06
N GLN A 527 12.22 0.37 -17.03
CA GLN A 527 12.22 1.28 -18.17
C GLN A 527 13.09 0.79 -19.35
N ASN A 528 14.06 -0.08 -19.06
CA ASN A 528 15.11 -0.48 -19.98
C ASN A 528 15.08 -1.98 -20.35
N ILE A 529 13.96 -2.67 -20.24
CA ILE A 529 13.83 -4.13 -20.43
C ILE A 529 14.49 -4.59 -21.74
N ARG A 530 14.27 -3.87 -22.86
CA ARG A 530 14.84 -4.23 -24.17
C ARG A 530 16.37 -4.15 -24.18
N HIS A 531 16.92 -3.16 -23.47
CA HIS A 531 18.37 -3.04 -23.32
C HIS A 531 18.92 -4.18 -22.47
N LEU A 532 18.27 -4.50 -21.35
CA LEU A 532 18.70 -5.58 -20.44
C LEU A 532 18.80 -6.92 -21.18
N VAL A 533 17.80 -7.25 -21.99
CA VAL A 533 17.74 -8.51 -22.73
C VAL A 533 18.86 -8.63 -23.77
N ASN A 534 19.29 -7.50 -24.36
CA ASN A 534 20.30 -7.48 -25.45
C ASN A 534 21.73 -7.16 -24.93
N SER A 535 21.92 -6.93 -23.64
CA SER A 535 23.22 -6.55 -23.07
C SER A 535 23.69 -7.57 -22.03
N PRO A 536 24.77 -8.33 -22.32
CA PRO A 536 25.36 -9.24 -21.34
C PRO A 536 25.78 -8.54 -20.04
N GLN A 537 26.17 -7.26 -20.10
CA GLN A 537 26.58 -6.44 -18.96
C GLN A 537 25.42 -6.12 -18.01
N ALA A 538 24.18 -6.26 -18.47
CA ALA A 538 22.97 -6.03 -17.70
C ALA A 538 22.30 -7.34 -17.19
N ALA A 539 23.00 -8.48 -17.31
CA ALA A 539 22.45 -9.79 -16.97
C ALA A 539 21.96 -9.88 -15.51
N ASP A 540 22.68 -9.29 -14.56
CA ASP A 540 22.30 -9.28 -13.14
C ASP A 540 21.00 -8.48 -12.92
N ALA A 541 20.87 -7.31 -13.55
CA ALA A 541 19.65 -6.48 -13.48
C ALA A 541 18.45 -7.19 -14.12
N LEU A 542 18.66 -7.91 -15.23
CA LEU A 542 17.63 -8.73 -15.86
C LEU A 542 17.21 -9.90 -14.95
N ALA A 543 18.17 -10.56 -14.32
CA ALA A 543 17.91 -11.66 -13.38
C ALA A 543 17.13 -11.17 -12.14
N GLU A 544 17.53 -10.04 -11.57
CA GLU A 544 16.84 -9.39 -10.44
C GLU A 544 15.39 -9.01 -10.81
N LEU A 545 15.18 -8.34 -11.95
CA LEU A 545 13.83 -7.95 -12.41
C LEU A 545 12.95 -9.19 -12.67
N THR A 546 13.54 -10.26 -13.23
CA THR A 546 12.85 -11.54 -13.47
C THR A 546 12.48 -12.22 -12.15
N ALA A 547 13.34 -12.18 -11.13
CA ALA A 547 13.06 -12.72 -9.80
C ALA A 547 11.90 -11.97 -9.13
N ILE A 548 11.88 -10.64 -9.20
CA ILE A 548 10.76 -9.81 -8.71
C ILE A 548 9.46 -10.20 -9.43
N ALA A 549 9.47 -10.30 -10.76
CA ALA A 549 8.29 -10.67 -11.54
C ALA A 549 7.75 -12.07 -11.16
N ARG A 550 8.64 -13.03 -10.90
CA ARG A 550 8.25 -14.37 -10.43
C ARG A 550 7.69 -14.36 -9.03
N HIS A 551 8.29 -13.59 -8.11
CA HIS A 551 7.77 -13.41 -6.75
C HIS A 551 6.34 -12.85 -6.75
N GLN A 552 6.03 -11.96 -7.69
CA GLN A 552 4.72 -11.31 -7.86
C GLN A 552 3.77 -12.07 -8.82
N SER A 553 4.16 -13.26 -9.33
CA SER A 553 3.40 -13.96 -10.39
C SER A 553 2.04 -14.50 -9.96
N ASP A 554 1.72 -14.45 -8.69
CA ASP A 554 0.39 -14.69 -8.13
C ASP A 554 -0.57 -13.50 -8.35
N GLN A 555 -0.08 -12.34 -8.81
CA GLN A 555 -0.83 -11.14 -9.11
C GLN A 555 -0.76 -10.77 -10.60
N PRO A 556 -1.76 -10.04 -11.14
CA PRO A 556 -1.78 -9.64 -12.55
C PRO A 556 -0.53 -8.87 -12.97
N THR A 557 -0.02 -8.00 -12.09
CA THR A 557 1.18 -7.17 -12.35
C THR A 557 2.43 -8.00 -12.58
N GLY A 558 2.65 -9.04 -11.79
CA GLY A 558 3.79 -9.95 -11.99
C GLY A 558 3.68 -10.75 -13.28
N ALA A 559 2.49 -11.25 -13.61
CA ALA A 559 2.25 -11.93 -14.89
C ALA A 559 2.47 -11.01 -16.09
N MET A 560 2.02 -9.75 -16.02
CA MET A 560 2.26 -8.74 -17.06
C MET A 560 3.75 -8.44 -17.22
N LEU A 561 4.51 -8.31 -16.14
CA LEU A 561 5.95 -8.10 -16.22
C LEU A 561 6.66 -9.29 -16.83
N LEU A 562 6.29 -10.53 -16.48
CA LEU A 562 6.80 -11.75 -17.13
C LEU A 562 6.46 -11.77 -18.63
N ALA A 563 5.26 -11.31 -19.03
CA ALA A 563 4.89 -11.20 -20.44
C ALA A 563 5.79 -10.20 -21.18
N MET A 564 6.05 -9.02 -20.59
CA MET A 564 6.93 -8.01 -21.18
C MET A 564 8.39 -8.51 -21.33
N LEU A 565 8.88 -9.22 -20.33
CA LEU A 565 10.23 -9.84 -20.36
C LEU A 565 10.32 -10.91 -21.46
N ALA A 566 9.32 -11.79 -21.54
CA ALA A 566 9.26 -12.83 -22.58
C ALA A 566 9.15 -12.22 -23.98
N ASP A 567 8.34 -11.15 -24.14
CA ASP A 567 8.22 -10.39 -25.41
C ASP A 567 9.55 -9.78 -25.84
N ALA A 568 10.26 -9.14 -24.94
CA ALA A 568 11.58 -8.56 -25.20
C ALA A 568 12.63 -9.62 -25.58
N GLN A 569 12.54 -10.83 -25.01
CA GLN A 569 13.39 -11.99 -25.33
C GLN A 569 12.99 -12.69 -26.65
N GLY A 570 11.92 -12.24 -27.32
CA GLY A 570 11.41 -12.87 -28.53
C GLY A 570 10.58 -14.14 -28.30
N ASN A 571 10.33 -14.52 -27.02
CA ASN A 571 9.50 -15.67 -26.68
C ASN A 571 8.00 -15.31 -26.74
N THR A 572 7.48 -15.23 -27.98
CA THR A 572 6.11 -14.81 -28.25
C THR A 572 5.05 -15.69 -27.58
N ALA A 573 5.27 -17.02 -27.56
CA ALA A 573 4.31 -17.95 -26.99
C ALA A 573 4.17 -17.77 -25.46
N GLU A 574 5.28 -17.63 -24.76
CA GLU A 574 5.32 -17.36 -23.33
C GLU A 574 4.70 -15.99 -23.01
N ALA A 575 5.05 -14.95 -23.78
CA ALA A 575 4.49 -13.62 -23.59
C ALA A 575 2.95 -13.65 -23.68
N GLU A 576 2.42 -14.29 -24.73
CA GLU A 576 0.96 -14.43 -24.90
C GLU A 576 0.32 -15.22 -23.75
N GLN A 577 0.97 -16.29 -23.29
CA GLN A 577 0.49 -17.08 -22.16
C GLN A 577 0.40 -16.23 -20.90
N GLN A 578 1.43 -15.44 -20.62
CA GLN A 578 1.49 -14.60 -19.43
C GLN A 578 0.47 -13.42 -19.47
N TYR A 579 0.21 -12.82 -20.63
CA TYR A 579 -0.88 -11.85 -20.78
C TYR A 579 -2.26 -12.48 -20.51
N LYS A 580 -2.52 -13.67 -21.07
CA LYS A 580 -3.76 -14.42 -20.79
C LYS A 580 -3.88 -14.77 -19.32
N ARG A 581 -2.75 -15.13 -18.67
CA ARG A 581 -2.71 -15.38 -17.24
C ARG A 581 -3.05 -14.10 -16.44
N ALA A 582 -2.47 -12.95 -16.76
CA ALA A 582 -2.79 -11.69 -16.10
C ALA A 582 -4.31 -11.39 -16.13
N ILE A 583 -4.94 -11.59 -17.28
CA ILE A 583 -6.39 -11.44 -17.45
C ILE A 583 -7.16 -12.49 -16.63
N SER A 584 -6.68 -13.72 -16.53
CA SER A 584 -7.33 -14.76 -15.72
C SER A 584 -7.27 -14.49 -14.23
N LEU A 585 -6.19 -13.85 -13.75
CA LEU A 585 -6.00 -13.45 -12.37
C LEU A 585 -6.88 -12.24 -11.99
N ASP A 586 -7.11 -11.31 -12.93
CA ASP A 586 -8.03 -10.19 -12.79
C ASP A 586 -8.78 -9.91 -14.10
N PRO A 587 -9.97 -10.49 -14.29
CA PRO A 587 -10.79 -10.25 -15.49
C PRO A 587 -11.32 -8.81 -15.62
N ALA A 588 -11.20 -7.98 -14.58
CA ALA A 588 -11.57 -6.57 -14.60
C ALA A 588 -10.38 -5.63 -14.85
N SER A 589 -9.17 -6.16 -15.04
CA SER A 589 -7.96 -5.35 -15.27
C SER A 589 -7.94 -4.72 -16.66
N ALA A 590 -8.33 -3.45 -16.76
CA ALA A 590 -8.24 -2.69 -18.01
C ALA A 590 -6.80 -2.63 -18.53
N VAL A 591 -5.80 -2.52 -17.65
CA VAL A 591 -4.38 -2.43 -18.02
C VAL A 591 -3.91 -3.72 -18.67
N ALA A 592 -4.29 -4.89 -18.14
CA ALA A 592 -3.94 -6.18 -18.74
C ALA A 592 -4.48 -6.33 -20.15
N TYR A 593 -5.73 -5.91 -20.40
CA TYR A 593 -6.31 -5.90 -21.74
C TYR A 593 -5.60 -4.92 -22.69
N MET A 594 -5.26 -3.72 -22.21
CA MET A 594 -4.56 -2.71 -23.03
C MET A 594 -3.17 -3.20 -23.45
N ASP A 595 -2.39 -3.73 -22.52
CA ASP A 595 -1.02 -4.18 -22.81
C ASP A 595 -1.02 -5.43 -23.71
N TYR A 596 -1.97 -6.35 -23.49
CA TYR A 596 -2.15 -7.49 -24.38
C TYR A 596 -2.58 -7.06 -25.78
N ALA A 597 -3.45 -6.05 -25.92
CA ALA A 597 -3.83 -5.50 -27.22
C ALA A 597 -2.63 -4.89 -27.96
N VAL A 598 -1.78 -4.13 -27.27
CA VAL A 598 -0.54 -3.57 -27.83
C VAL A 598 0.41 -4.67 -28.30
N PHE A 599 0.57 -5.72 -27.49
CA PHE A 599 1.37 -6.89 -27.86
C PHE A 599 0.85 -7.56 -29.14
N LEU A 600 -0.47 -7.77 -29.28
CA LEU A 600 -1.11 -8.37 -30.45
C LEU A 600 -0.99 -7.49 -31.70
N ALA A 601 -1.22 -6.18 -31.57
CA ALA A 601 -1.10 -5.23 -32.67
C ALA A 601 0.33 -5.22 -33.24
N ARG A 602 1.35 -5.19 -32.39
CA ARG A 602 2.76 -5.27 -32.82
C ARG A 602 3.10 -6.56 -33.58
N ARG A 603 2.29 -7.59 -33.46
CA ARG A 603 2.43 -8.88 -34.16
C ARG A 603 1.51 -9.04 -35.35
N ASN A 604 1.01 -7.93 -35.88
CA ASN A 604 0.11 -7.91 -37.04
C ASN A 604 -1.18 -8.74 -36.82
N ARG A 605 -1.71 -8.68 -35.58
CA ARG A 605 -2.98 -9.32 -35.18
C ARG A 605 -4.01 -8.27 -34.71
N PRO A 606 -4.37 -7.30 -35.57
CA PRO A 606 -5.19 -6.15 -35.14
C PRO A 606 -6.63 -6.53 -34.81
N MET A 607 -7.18 -7.61 -35.36
CA MET A 607 -8.52 -8.09 -34.99
C MET A 607 -8.55 -8.66 -33.54
N ASP A 608 -7.50 -9.41 -33.15
CA ASP A 608 -7.37 -9.92 -31.78
C ASP A 608 -7.14 -8.75 -30.82
N ALA A 609 -6.33 -7.77 -31.20
CA ALA A 609 -6.12 -6.55 -30.45
C ALA A 609 -7.43 -5.76 -30.24
N LEU A 610 -8.26 -5.63 -31.28
CA LEU A 610 -9.58 -5.01 -31.20
C LEU A 610 -10.47 -5.71 -30.16
N GLN A 611 -10.49 -7.04 -30.16
CA GLN A 611 -11.27 -7.79 -29.16
C GLN A 611 -10.82 -7.47 -27.74
N GLN A 612 -9.50 -7.36 -27.48
CA GLN A 612 -9.01 -7.01 -26.15
C GLN A 612 -9.37 -5.56 -25.77
N MET A 613 -9.32 -4.62 -26.70
CA MET A 613 -9.72 -3.24 -26.44
C MET A 613 -11.22 -3.08 -26.19
N LEU A 614 -12.07 -3.86 -26.86
CA LEU A 614 -13.50 -3.93 -26.54
C LEU A 614 -13.73 -4.45 -25.13
N ASN A 615 -12.99 -5.49 -24.71
CA ASN A 615 -13.04 -5.97 -23.31
C ASN A 615 -12.57 -4.89 -22.34
N CYS A 616 -11.48 -4.18 -22.64
CA CYS A 616 -10.99 -3.06 -21.83
C CYS A 616 -12.05 -1.99 -21.60
N THR A 617 -12.69 -1.50 -22.67
CA THR A 617 -13.72 -0.45 -22.56
C THR A 617 -14.99 -0.91 -21.89
N ARG A 618 -15.28 -2.23 -21.89
CA ARG A 618 -16.40 -2.82 -21.18
C ARG A 618 -16.14 -2.88 -19.66
N VAL A 619 -14.93 -3.25 -19.24
CA VAL A 619 -14.58 -3.34 -17.80
C VAL A 619 -14.25 -1.98 -17.18
N ALA A 620 -13.81 -1.02 -17.99
CA ALA A 620 -13.45 0.32 -17.55
C ALA A 620 -14.09 1.41 -18.47
N PRO A 621 -15.42 1.60 -18.41
CA PRO A 621 -16.14 2.49 -19.32
C PRO A 621 -15.85 3.99 -19.09
N GLN A 622 -15.15 4.34 -17.99
CA GLN A 622 -14.73 5.69 -17.67
C GLN A 622 -13.22 5.93 -17.92
N ASN A 623 -12.52 4.98 -18.56
CA ASN A 623 -11.09 5.11 -18.84
C ASN A 623 -10.85 5.74 -20.22
N PRO A 624 -10.39 7.01 -20.31
CA PRO A 624 -10.16 7.68 -21.58
C PRO A 624 -9.04 7.05 -22.40
N GLU A 625 -7.99 6.49 -21.79
CA GLU A 625 -6.89 5.81 -22.47
C GLU A 625 -7.38 4.56 -23.20
N GLY A 626 -8.31 3.80 -22.62
CA GLY A 626 -8.93 2.63 -23.24
C GLY A 626 -9.65 3.00 -24.55
N PHE A 627 -10.45 4.06 -24.55
CA PHE A 627 -11.15 4.54 -25.74
C PHE A 627 -10.19 5.14 -26.77
N TYR A 628 -9.14 5.84 -26.35
CA TYR A 628 -8.09 6.34 -27.23
C TYR A 628 -7.41 5.20 -27.99
N ARG A 629 -6.93 4.16 -27.28
CA ARG A 629 -6.27 3.01 -27.92
C ARG A 629 -7.22 2.20 -28.79
N LEU A 630 -8.49 2.08 -28.41
CA LEU A 630 -9.53 1.49 -29.26
C LEU A 630 -9.65 2.27 -30.58
N GLY A 631 -9.66 3.61 -30.52
CA GLY A 631 -9.69 4.47 -31.69
C GLY A 631 -8.50 4.26 -32.62
N LEU A 632 -7.29 4.07 -32.08
CA LEU A 632 -6.09 3.79 -32.90
C LEU A 632 -6.18 2.45 -33.65
N ILE A 633 -6.60 1.38 -32.96
CA ILE A 633 -6.75 0.05 -33.58
C ILE A 633 -7.85 0.06 -34.64
N LEU A 634 -8.97 0.75 -34.39
CA LEU A 634 -10.04 0.89 -35.35
C LEU A 634 -9.59 1.67 -36.59
N ALA A 635 -8.75 2.70 -36.42
CA ALA A 635 -8.15 3.44 -37.53
C ALA A 635 -7.19 2.58 -38.37
N GLU A 636 -6.37 1.74 -37.74
CA GLU A 636 -5.51 0.77 -38.41
C GLU A 636 -6.32 -0.25 -39.23
N LEU A 637 -7.47 -0.68 -38.70
CA LEU A 637 -8.42 -1.54 -39.41
C LEU A 637 -9.29 -0.80 -40.43
N GLN A 638 -9.02 0.47 -40.69
CA GLN A 638 -9.75 1.35 -41.62
C GLN A 638 -11.24 1.54 -41.23
N GLN A 639 -11.61 1.25 -39.98
CA GLN A 639 -12.97 1.46 -39.49
C GLN A 639 -13.11 2.90 -38.95
N TYR A 640 -12.88 3.88 -39.85
CA TYR A 640 -12.68 5.28 -39.50
C TYR A 640 -13.85 5.93 -38.74
N GLY A 641 -15.10 5.55 -39.05
CA GLY A 641 -16.28 6.06 -38.36
C GLY A 641 -16.30 5.66 -36.88
N TYR A 642 -16.00 4.40 -36.60
CA TYR A 642 -15.89 3.89 -35.23
C TYR A 642 -14.65 4.44 -34.53
N ALA A 643 -13.53 4.63 -35.27
CA ALA A 643 -12.33 5.24 -34.72
C ALA A 643 -12.58 6.67 -34.23
N LEU A 644 -13.27 7.50 -35.02
CA LEU A 644 -13.66 8.85 -34.60
C LEU A 644 -14.56 8.82 -33.37
N SER A 645 -15.56 7.93 -33.34
CA SER A 645 -16.46 7.79 -32.18
C SER A 645 -15.72 7.40 -30.92
N ALA A 646 -14.73 6.51 -31.00
CA ALA A 646 -13.90 6.12 -29.87
C ALA A 646 -13.01 7.29 -29.40
N LEU A 647 -12.40 8.03 -30.29
CA LEU A 647 -11.61 9.24 -29.96
C LEU A 647 -12.47 10.34 -29.36
N ASP A 648 -13.71 10.53 -29.86
CA ASP A 648 -14.68 11.45 -29.26
C ASP A 648 -15.04 11.06 -27.84
N LYS A 649 -15.25 9.76 -27.59
CA LYS A 649 -15.51 9.25 -26.25
C LYS A 649 -14.32 9.49 -25.31
N ALA A 650 -13.09 9.26 -25.78
CA ALA A 650 -11.89 9.57 -25.00
C ALA A 650 -11.82 11.06 -24.61
N LEU A 651 -12.12 11.96 -25.57
CA LEU A 651 -12.15 13.41 -25.35
C LEU A 651 -13.33 13.89 -24.51
N GLN A 652 -14.47 13.18 -24.55
CA GLN A 652 -15.59 13.43 -23.63
C GLN A 652 -15.21 13.12 -22.18
N LEU A 653 -14.47 12.02 -21.97
CA LEU A 653 -14.01 11.60 -20.65
C LEU A 653 -12.84 12.45 -20.14
N SER A 654 -11.98 12.92 -21.02
CA SER A 654 -10.84 13.79 -20.72
C SER A 654 -10.68 14.86 -21.81
N PRO A 655 -11.28 16.06 -21.64
CA PRO A 655 -11.21 17.14 -22.62
C PRO A 655 -9.80 17.64 -22.92
N THR A 656 -8.87 17.48 -21.98
CA THR A 656 -7.46 17.87 -22.08
C THR A 656 -6.55 16.77 -22.65
N PHE A 657 -7.10 15.66 -23.15
CA PHE A 657 -6.31 14.54 -23.65
C PHE A 657 -5.66 14.88 -25.02
N HIS A 658 -4.49 15.51 -24.97
CA HIS A 658 -3.78 16.04 -26.15
C HIS A 658 -3.56 14.99 -27.23
N ARG A 659 -3.08 13.79 -26.89
CA ARG A 659 -2.83 12.70 -27.85
C ARG A 659 -4.09 12.26 -28.59
N ALA A 660 -5.21 12.15 -27.89
CA ALA A 660 -6.48 11.77 -28.51
C ALA A 660 -6.96 12.86 -29.47
N ARG A 661 -6.84 14.15 -29.09
CA ARG A 661 -7.20 15.28 -29.92
C ARG A 661 -6.33 15.38 -31.18
N TYR A 662 -5.03 15.22 -31.02
CA TYR A 662 -4.08 15.21 -32.15
C TYR A 662 -4.41 14.09 -33.14
N ASN A 663 -4.56 12.85 -32.67
CA ASN A 663 -4.84 11.71 -33.57
C ASN A 663 -6.23 11.81 -34.21
N LYS A 664 -7.23 12.40 -33.53
CA LYS A 664 -8.52 12.73 -34.13
C LYS A 664 -8.35 13.73 -35.28
N ALA A 665 -7.58 14.81 -35.09
CA ALA A 665 -7.30 15.79 -36.14
C ALA A 665 -6.60 15.16 -37.35
N MET A 666 -5.59 14.31 -37.10
CA MET A 666 -4.89 13.59 -38.18
C MET A 666 -5.81 12.64 -38.96
N LEU A 667 -6.70 11.93 -38.24
CA LEU A 667 -7.68 11.05 -38.87
C LEU A 667 -8.69 11.85 -39.72
N LEU A 668 -9.19 12.97 -39.21
CA LEU A 668 -10.08 13.87 -39.95
C LEU A 668 -9.40 14.43 -41.18
N GLN A 669 -8.13 14.81 -41.10
CA GLN A 669 -7.35 15.27 -42.25
C GLN A 669 -7.20 14.16 -43.30
N HIS A 670 -6.90 12.93 -42.89
CA HIS A 670 -6.83 11.76 -43.77
C HIS A 670 -8.15 11.52 -44.52
N LEU A 671 -9.28 11.77 -43.88
CA LEU A 671 -10.63 11.63 -44.44
C LEU A 671 -11.08 12.84 -45.30
N GLY A 672 -10.22 13.86 -45.51
CA GLY A 672 -10.57 15.06 -46.23
C GLY A 672 -11.48 16.05 -45.46
N ARG A 673 -11.73 15.83 -44.18
CA ARG A 673 -12.55 16.68 -43.27
C ARG A 673 -11.71 17.83 -42.70
N HIS A 674 -11.11 18.63 -43.62
CA HIS A 674 -10.07 19.63 -43.27
C HIS A 674 -10.53 20.69 -42.26
N GLN A 675 -11.77 21.17 -42.35
CA GLN A 675 -12.29 22.18 -41.46
C GLN A 675 -12.40 21.65 -40.02
N GLU A 676 -12.83 20.41 -39.86
CA GLU A 676 -12.94 19.76 -38.55
C GLU A 676 -11.56 19.43 -37.97
N ALA A 677 -10.64 18.98 -38.82
CA ALA A 677 -9.25 18.76 -38.41
C ALA A 677 -8.60 20.06 -37.92
N GLN A 678 -8.80 21.17 -38.62
CA GLN A 678 -8.28 22.47 -38.23
C GLN A 678 -8.85 22.91 -36.87
N LYS A 679 -10.15 22.74 -36.63
CA LYS A 679 -10.80 23.07 -35.37
C LYS A 679 -10.18 22.27 -34.20
N GLU A 680 -9.94 20.97 -34.35
CA GLU A 680 -9.29 20.15 -33.31
C GLU A 680 -7.85 20.61 -33.04
N MET A 681 -7.10 21.02 -34.08
CA MET A 681 -5.74 21.55 -33.92
C MET A 681 -5.73 22.93 -33.27
N GLU A 682 -6.74 23.77 -33.48
CA GLU A 682 -6.88 25.06 -32.80
C GLU A 682 -7.18 24.84 -31.30
N LEU A 683 -8.08 23.92 -31.00
CA LEU A 683 -8.36 23.52 -29.61
C LEU A 683 -7.11 22.94 -28.91
N LEU A 684 -6.32 22.13 -29.61
CA LEU A 684 -5.07 21.60 -29.09
C LEU A 684 -4.07 22.72 -28.75
N ARG A 685 -3.90 23.70 -29.64
CA ARG A 685 -3.03 24.85 -29.40
C ARG A 685 -3.50 25.71 -28.24
N ALA A 686 -4.82 25.90 -28.10
CA ALA A 686 -5.40 26.65 -26.99
C ALA A 686 -5.10 25.98 -25.63
N LEU A 687 -5.10 24.64 -25.57
CA LEU A 687 -4.75 23.88 -24.37
C LEU A 687 -3.26 23.95 -24.01
N GLN A 688 -2.39 24.21 -25.00
CA GLN A 688 -0.93 24.34 -24.79
C GLN A 688 -0.50 25.76 -24.42
N THR A 689 -1.36 26.77 -24.64
CA THR A 689 -1.07 28.15 -24.29
C THR A 689 -1.44 28.40 -22.83
N PRO A 690 -0.53 28.81 -21.96
CA PRO A 690 -0.86 29.12 -20.57
C PRO A 690 -1.89 30.26 -20.54
N PRO A 691 -2.87 30.26 -19.61
CA PRO A 691 -3.82 31.36 -19.48
C PRO A 691 -3.03 32.65 -19.23
N THR A 692 -3.31 33.67 -20.02
CA THR A 692 -2.73 35.01 -19.81
C THR A 692 -3.08 35.44 -18.40
N PRO A 693 -2.13 35.88 -17.56
CA PRO A 693 -2.43 36.34 -16.21
C PRO A 693 -3.46 37.49 -16.34
N THR A 694 -4.65 37.29 -15.81
CA THR A 694 -5.59 38.39 -15.58
C THR A 694 -4.88 39.36 -14.66
N GLN A 695 -4.56 40.53 -15.14
CA GLN A 695 -4.03 41.64 -14.33
C GLN A 695 -4.99 41.90 -13.17
N PRO A 696 -4.48 42.17 -11.96
CA PRO A 696 -5.28 42.38 -10.73
C PRO A 696 -6.20 43.55 -10.81
#